data_693888d6b914d439dbc7b9f6f67e1663
#
_entry.id   693888d6b914d439dbc7b9f6f67e1663
#
_cell.length_a   1.000
_cell.length_b   1.000
_cell.length_c   1.000
_cell.angle_alpha   90.00
_cell.angle_beta   90.00
_cell.angle_gamma   90.00
#
_symmetry.space_group_name_H-M   'P 1'
#
loop_
_entity.id
_entity.type
_entity.pdbx_description
1 polymer ?
#
loop_
_entity_poly.entity_id
_entity_poly.type
_entity_poly.pdbx_seq_one_letter_code
_entity_poly.pdbx_strand_id
1 'polypeptide(L)'
;MAKSLFDKTYIGKMKLKNRIFMSPMGTTGEADGAYCNEGIDYFEERAKGGAGLIITGANVVSTKYEPRPCTELSDFHHVERLNMLIERCHAYGAKVCVQLSPGLGRQQFTDPFTPPYSAGSVGAFWFPNLICKPFSKEDIHYLVEKVGYSASLAVNAGADCVELHAYGGYLLDQFHSVQWNNRTDEYGGSLENRMRFTLECIEAIKKNVPDTMPVLVKFTPHQRVEGFRTIDEGIEMAKILEKAGVDALHVDTGCYEEWFQAITTVYSKEGYKLDVQKAIKDVVSVPVLGDGNLKDPEVAKKAVEYGILDYVGLAHQMLADPYWPKKVKAHHEEDIAPCVGCNECLLAGFSGKHYYCAVNPLCYAEKAYALPLPNGQKRNVLVIGGGPAGMMAAITAKRRGFDVDLYEKEDKLGGTLWPAGGPDFKADVLKLIKYLETQCQKLGVNIHLNTAITKDNLEGDYDKVILAAGSTPAMPPIPGIDTTVLASDYLTHQATVGKKVVVIGAGLAGTEAACDIAGKDGDVTLVEMCPDILFTANHCLNNDQHLRKMVKDRGVKVEANAKVTNITPTSVTFERDGQTITLECDTVLNAVGFRPNNQLEDLLDEKYDEVAVIGDAVAPRKILTAIHEGYHAIRVME
;
A
#
# COMPACT_ATOMS: atom_id res chain seq x y z
N MET A 1 5.87 -15.03 31.83
CA MET A 1 4.90 -13.98 31.41
C MET A 1 4.83 -13.98 29.89
N ALA A 2 3.64 -13.83 29.33
CA ALA A 2 3.49 -13.68 27.87
C ALA A 2 4.23 -12.42 27.40
N LYS A 3 4.86 -12.50 26.22
CA LYS A 3 5.55 -11.35 25.61
C LYS A 3 4.53 -10.30 25.16
N SER A 4 4.83 -9.00 25.38
CA SER A 4 4.01 -7.89 24.91
C SER A 4 4.71 -7.13 23.79
N LEU A 5 3.92 -6.50 22.88
CA LEU A 5 4.43 -5.58 21.86
C LEU A 5 5.28 -4.44 22.46
N PHE A 6 5.00 -4.05 23.70
CA PHE A 6 5.63 -2.90 24.34
C PHE A 6 6.75 -3.26 25.33
N ASP A 7 7.13 -4.54 25.40
CA ASP A 7 8.28 -4.97 26.19
C ASP A 7 9.58 -4.44 25.60
N LYS A 8 10.48 -3.96 26.47
CA LYS A 8 11.87 -3.71 26.09
C LYS A 8 12.54 -5.03 25.70
N THR A 9 13.33 -5.02 24.65
CA THR A 9 13.91 -6.23 24.07
C THR A 9 15.26 -5.95 23.42
N TYR A 10 15.90 -6.98 22.84
CA TYR A 10 17.23 -6.87 22.24
C TYR A 10 17.30 -7.61 20.90
N ILE A 11 18.04 -7.05 19.94
CA ILE A 11 18.60 -7.75 18.79
C ILE A 11 20.12 -7.68 18.95
N GLY A 12 20.78 -8.83 19.11
CA GLY A 12 22.18 -8.85 19.53
C GLY A 12 22.39 -8.00 20.79
N LYS A 13 23.29 -7.01 20.71
CA LYS A 13 23.54 -6.05 21.82
C LYS A 13 22.68 -4.78 21.75
N MET A 14 21.95 -4.57 20.69
CA MET A 14 21.09 -3.39 20.48
C MET A 14 19.79 -3.50 21.32
N LYS A 15 19.58 -2.55 22.24
CA LYS A 15 18.37 -2.48 23.07
C LYS A 15 17.27 -1.69 22.35
N LEU A 16 16.05 -2.23 22.33
CA LEU A 16 14.86 -1.64 21.75
C LEU A 16 13.82 -1.30 22.83
N LYS A 17 13.11 -0.18 22.66
CA LYS A 17 12.07 0.28 23.59
C LYS A 17 10.78 -0.52 23.51
N ASN A 18 10.55 -1.23 22.39
CA ASN A 18 9.40 -2.12 22.14
C ASN A 18 9.71 -3.08 20.99
N ARG A 19 8.74 -3.92 20.61
CA ARG A 19 8.83 -4.95 19.56
C ARG A 19 8.20 -4.51 18.23
N ILE A 20 7.98 -3.22 18.04
CA ILE A 20 7.34 -2.68 16.84
C ILE A 20 8.40 -2.00 15.99
N PHE A 21 8.48 -2.39 14.71
CA PHE A 21 9.37 -1.74 13.77
C PHE A 21 8.62 -1.20 12.55
N MET A 22 9.15 -0.12 11.98
CA MET A 22 8.78 0.32 10.65
C MET A 22 9.49 -0.56 9.63
N SER A 23 8.72 -1.32 8.83
CA SER A 23 9.28 -2.14 7.75
C SER A 23 9.88 -1.26 6.64
N PRO A 24 10.94 -1.73 5.97
CA PRO A 24 11.64 -0.95 4.97
C PRO A 24 10.73 -0.63 3.78
N MET A 25 10.73 0.64 3.41
CA MET A 25 10.07 1.14 2.20
C MET A 25 11.03 2.10 1.50
N GLY A 26 11.43 1.76 0.28
CA GLY A 26 12.35 2.58 -0.51
C GLY A 26 11.70 3.91 -0.88
N THR A 27 12.23 5.01 -0.39
CA THR A 27 11.80 6.36 -0.80
C THR A 27 12.34 6.68 -2.19
N THR A 28 11.55 7.42 -2.97
CA THR A 28 11.90 7.87 -4.32
C THR A 28 11.94 9.40 -4.36
N GLY A 29 12.61 9.95 -5.38
CA GLY A 29 12.70 11.41 -5.55
C GLY A 29 13.72 12.09 -4.64
N GLU A 30 14.61 11.31 -4.00
CA GLU A 30 15.70 11.84 -3.17
C GLU A 30 16.76 12.55 -4.03
N ALA A 31 17.17 13.75 -3.61
CA ALA A 31 18.18 14.51 -4.33
C ALA A 31 19.55 13.82 -4.25
N ASP A 32 20.23 13.69 -5.37
CA ASP A 32 21.59 13.11 -5.49
C ASP A 32 21.78 11.75 -4.78
N GLY A 33 20.69 11.03 -4.50
CA GLY A 33 20.69 9.79 -3.75
C GLY A 33 20.67 9.97 -2.22
N ALA A 34 20.98 11.15 -1.72
CA ALA A 34 20.92 11.47 -0.30
C ALA A 34 19.47 11.74 0.13
N TYR A 35 19.16 11.51 1.41
CA TYR A 35 17.84 11.80 1.96
C TYR A 35 17.50 13.30 1.88
N CYS A 36 16.39 13.65 1.24
CA CYS A 36 15.83 14.99 1.24
C CYS A 36 15.20 15.35 2.60
N ASN A 37 14.84 16.61 2.81
CA ASN A 37 14.21 17.03 4.06
C ASN A 37 12.89 16.30 4.33
N GLU A 38 12.08 16.09 3.29
CA GLU A 38 10.81 15.39 3.35
C GLU A 38 11.02 13.93 3.77
N GLY A 39 12.03 13.25 3.23
CA GLY A 39 12.41 11.90 3.63
C GLY A 39 12.86 11.82 5.09
N ILE A 40 13.64 12.80 5.56
CA ILE A 40 14.06 12.89 6.97
C ILE A 40 12.84 13.13 7.87
N ASP A 41 11.96 14.06 7.53
CA ASP A 41 10.75 14.37 8.28
C ASP A 41 9.80 13.16 8.34
N TYR A 42 9.70 12.42 7.23
CA TYR A 42 8.93 11.19 7.13
C TYR A 42 9.39 10.14 8.16
N PHE A 43 10.68 9.86 8.28
CA PHE A 43 11.19 8.88 9.25
C PHE A 43 11.10 9.41 10.69
N GLU A 44 11.39 10.69 10.92
CA GLU A 44 11.23 11.34 12.22
C GLU A 44 9.81 11.20 12.77
N GLU A 45 8.78 11.40 11.93
CA GLU A 45 7.38 11.32 12.37
C GLU A 45 7.00 9.91 12.83
N ARG A 46 7.54 8.84 12.21
CA ARG A 46 7.32 7.45 12.64
C ARG A 46 8.06 7.12 13.94
N ALA A 47 9.26 7.66 14.12
CA ALA A 47 9.99 7.56 15.39
C ALA A 47 9.25 8.26 16.53
N LYS A 48 8.76 9.49 16.28
CA LYS A 48 7.90 10.26 17.17
C LYS A 48 6.58 9.54 17.46
N GLY A 49 6.01 8.84 16.49
CA GLY A 49 4.83 7.99 16.62
C GLY A 49 5.02 6.75 17.50
N GLY A 50 6.26 6.39 17.83
CA GLY A 50 6.56 5.36 18.84
C GLY A 50 7.16 4.07 18.31
N ALA A 51 7.55 3.98 17.04
CA ALA A 51 8.30 2.83 16.53
C ALA A 51 9.57 2.60 17.37
N GLY A 52 9.87 1.35 17.69
CA GLY A 52 11.08 0.95 18.42
C GLY A 52 12.30 0.88 17.53
N LEU A 53 12.10 0.43 16.29
CA LEU A 53 13.10 0.34 15.24
C LEU A 53 12.54 0.94 13.95
N ILE A 54 13.35 1.74 13.27
CA ILE A 54 13.09 2.22 11.92
C ILE A 54 14.05 1.49 10.99
N ILE A 55 13.55 0.68 10.07
CA ILE A 55 14.37 0.14 8.99
C ILE A 55 14.16 1.06 7.78
N THR A 56 15.23 1.66 7.29
CA THR A 56 15.16 2.53 6.10
C THR A 56 14.73 1.74 4.88
N GLY A 57 14.33 2.42 3.82
CA GLY A 57 14.21 1.76 2.51
C GLY A 57 15.57 1.31 1.99
N ALA A 58 15.56 0.51 0.93
CA ALA A 58 16.77 0.02 0.30
C ALA A 58 17.68 1.17 -0.14
N ASN A 59 18.88 1.27 0.44
CA ASN A 59 19.91 2.17 -0.01
C ASN A 59 20.79 1.42 -1.02
N VAL A 60 20.86 1.93 -2.24
CA VAL A 60 21.67 1.34 -3.31
C VAL A 60 23.14 1.53 -2.99
N VAL A 61 23.93 0.46 -3.06
CA VAL A 61 25.37 0.51 -2.76
C VAL A 61 26.24 0.91 -3.96
N SER A 62 25.67 0.88 -5.16
CA SER A 62 26.33 1.27 -6.41
C SER A 62 25.33 1.49 -7.54
N THR A 63 25.54 2.51 -8.35
CA THR A 63 24.77 2.79 -9.59
C THR A 63 25.50 2.33 -10.86
N LYS A 64 26.56 1.52 -10.73
CA LYS A 64 27.35 1.04 -11.87
C LYS A 64 26.54 0.17 -12.85
N TYR A 65 25.61 -0.63 -12.35
CA TYR A 65 24.90 -1.64 -13.15
C TYR A 65 23.44 -1.29 -13.45
N GLU A 66 22.90 -0.34 -12.73
CA GLU A 66 21.51 0.12 -12.93
C GLU A 66 21.36 1.58 -12.51
N PRO A 67 20.42 2.35 -13.12
CA PRO A 67 20.06 3.67 -12.62
C PRO A 67 19.53 3.58 -11.18
N ARG A 68 19.78 4.64 -10.42
CA ARG A 68 19.30 4.73 -9.02
C ARG A 68 17.76 4.76 -8.94
N PRO A 69 17.13 3.74 -8.32
CA PRO A 69 15.67 3.71 -8.18
C PRO A 69 15.16 4.39 -6.90
N CYS A 70 16.03 4.58 -5.90
CA CYS A 70 15.70 5.11 -4.57
C CYS A 70 16.92 5.79 -3.93
N THR A 71 16.98 5.88 -2.60
CA THR A 71 18.17 6.39 -1.88
C THR A 71 19.42 5.59 -2.15
N GLU A 72 20.56 6.21 -1.97
CA GLU A 72 21.89 5.67 -2.22
C GLU A 72 22.80 5.86 -1.00
N LEU A 73 23.67 4.88 -0.74
CA LEU A 73 24.72 4.97 0.27
C LEU A 73 26.02 4.40 -0.31
N SER A 74 26.50 5.00 -1.41
CA SER A 74 27.65 4.53 -2.19
C SER A 74 28.88 5.41 -2.03
N ASP A 75 28.71 6.59 -1.41
CA ASP A 75 29.76 7.59 -1.27
C ASP A 75 29.63 8.34 0.08
N PHE A 76 30.75 8.92 0.53
CA PHE A 76 30.84 9.61 1.82
C PHE A 76 29.90 10.82 1.95
N HIS A 77 29.57 11.50 0.84
CA HIS A 77 28.66 12.66 0.88
C HIS A 77 27.23 12.30 1.29
N HIS A 78 26.80 11.04 1.17
CA HIS A 78 25.49 10.58 1.64
C HIS A 78 25.38 10.52 3.18
N VAL A 79 26.53 10.45 3.88
CA VAL A 79 26.59 10.23 5.34
C VAL A 79 25.90 11.36 6.12
N GLU A 80 26.12 12.62 5.72
CA GLU A 80 25.58 13.78 6.44
C GLU A 80 24.05 13.71 6.55
N ARG A 81 23.37 13.46 5.43
CA ARG A 81 21.91 13.42 5.38
C ARG A 81 21.34 12.23 6.13
N LEU A 82 22.01 11.07 6.02
CA LEU A 82 21.65 9.89 6.79
C LEU A 82 21.88 10.10 8.30
N ASN A 83 22.96 10.75 8.70
CA ASN A 83 23.20 11.12 10.11
C ASN A 83 22.09 12.00 10.66
N MET A 84 21.68 13.05 9.91
CA MET A 84 20.55 13.92 10.31
C MET A 84 19.25 13.11 10.54
N LEU A 85 18.93 12.15 9.67
CA LEU A 85 17.80 11.26 9.83
C LEU A 85 17.91 10.44 11.12
N ILE A 86 19.08 9.85 11.35
CA ILE A 86 19.34 8.99 12.51
C ILE A 86 19.23 9.78 13.82
N GLU A 87 19.86 10.94 13.90
CA GLU A 87 19.79 11.80 15.10
C GLU A 87 18.37 12.21 15.45
N ARG A 88 17.55 12.56 14.43
CA ARG A 88 16.14 12.90 14.64
C ARG A 88 15.32 11.71 15.12
N CYS A 89 15.56 10.52 14.60
CA CYS A 89 14.91 9.30 15.08
C CYS A 89 15.35 8.96 16.53
N HIS A 90 16.64 9.09 16.83
CA HIS A 90 17.20 8.86 18.17
C HIS A 90 16.62 9.81 19.22
N ALA A 91 16.29 11.05 18.88
CA ALA A 91 15.63 12.00 19.77
C ALA A 91 14.32 11.47 20.38
N TYR A 92 13.64 10.56 19.68
CA TYR A 92 12.43 9.87 20.16
C TYR A 92 12.70 8.44 20.69
N GLY A 93 13.96 8.06 20.84
CA GLY A 93 14.38 6.74 21.35
C GLY A 93 14.07 5.60 20.38
N ALA A 94 13.88 5.87 19.10
CA ALA A 94 13.85 4.84 18.08
C ALA A 94 15.29 4.48 17.67
N LYS A 95 15.55 3.21 17.36
CA LYS A 95 16.78 2.74 16.73
C LYS A 95 16.63 2.78 15.22
N VAL A 96 17.74 2.96 14.49
CA VAL A 96 17.73 3.03 13.03
C VAL A 96 18.59 1.91 12.44
N CYS A 97 17.96 1.10 11.61
CA CYS A 97 18.58 0.07 10.79
C CYS A 97 18.69 0.56 9.35
N VAL A 98 19.90 0.56 8.79
CA VAL A 98 20.11 0.95 7.38
C VAL A 98 20.03 -0.29 6.50
N GLN A 99 19.05 -0.35 5.60
CA GLN A 99 18.95 -1.44 4.64
C GLN A 99 19.86 -1.17 3.44
N LEU A 100 20.73 -2.13 3.10
CA LEU A 100 21.67 -2.07 1.97
C LEU A 100 21.21 -3.00 0.86
N SER A 101 21.18 -2.48 -0.38
CA SER A 101 20.79 -3.23 -1.58
C SER A 101 21.91 -3.22 -2.62
N PRO A 102 22.39 -4.39 -3.05
CA PRO A 102 23.33 -4.48 -4.17
C PRO A 102 22.68 -4.25 -5.54
N GLY A 103 21.34 -4.13 -5.60
CA GLY A 103 20.61 -3.79 -6.81
C GLY A 103 19.24 -4.47 -6.93
N LEU A 104 18.45 -4.02 -7.92
CA LEU A 104 17.16 -4.59 -8.26
C LEU A 104 17.28 -5.80 -9.21
N GLY A 105 18.36 -5.86 -9.98
CA GLY A 105 18.54 -6.92 -10.96
C GLY A 105 17.48 -6.89 -12.07
N ARG A 106 16.89 -8.04 -12.39
CA ARG A 106 15.81 -8.16 -13.39
C ARG A 106 14.56 -7.34 -13.08
N GLN A 107 14.45 -6.81 -11.86
CA GLN A 107 13.35 -5.94 -11.41
C GLN A 107 13.61 -4.46 -11.67
N GLN A 108 14.70 -4.10 -12.31
CA GLN A 108 14.96 -2.74 -12.74
C GLN A 108 13.80 -2.20 -13.60
N PHE A 109 13.27 -1.02 -13.26
CA PHE A 109 12.08 -0.42 -13.87
C PHE A 109 12.31 1.01 -14.41
N THR A 110 13.51 1.55 -14.24
CA THR A 110 13.81 2.95 -14.56
C THR A 110 14.43 3.15 -15.94
N ASP A 111 15.01 2.10 -16.55
CA ASP A 111 15.61 2.15 -17.89
C ASP A 111 15.04 1.07 -18.81
N PRO A 112 14.15 1.43 -19.76
CA PRO A 112 13.56 0.50 -20.71
C PRO A 112 14.45 0.16 -21.91
N PHE A 113 15.65 0.73 -22.01
CA PHE A 113 16.51 0.62 -23.19
C PHE A 113 17.72 -0.27 -22.95
N THR A 114 18.20 -0.36 -21.71
CA THR A 114 19.39 -1.12 -21.38
C THR A 114 19.04 -2.43 -20.69
N PRO A 115 19.51 -3.59 -21.21
CA PRO A 115 19.33 -4.87 -20.53
C PRO A 115 19.88 -4.84 -19.10
N PRO A 116 19.07 -5.09 -18.06
CA PRO A 116 19.54 -5.11 -16.69
C PRO A 116 20.48 -6.29 -16.43
N TYR A 117 21.21 -6.24 -15.33
CA TYR A 117 22.02 -7.37 -14.86
C TYR A 117 21.22 -8.28 -13.93
N SER A 118 21.52 -9.59 -13.92
CA SER A 118 20.86 -10.58 -13.06
C SER A 118 21.79 -11.74 -12.75
N ALA A 119 21.35 -12.72 -11.97
CA ALA A 119 22.08 -13.96 -11.72
C ALA A 119 22.35 -14.75 -13.02
N GLY A 120 21.39 -14.76 -13.93
CA GLY A 120 21.46 -15.47 -15.21
C GLY A 120 20.86 -14.68 -16.38
N SER A 121 20.95 -15.27 -17.59
CA SER A 121 20.30 -14.74 -18.79
C SER A 121 18.81 -15.09 -18.77
N VAL A 122 18.00 -14.21 -18.20
CA VAL A 122 16.55 -14.34 -18.04
C VAL A 122 15.84 -13.06 -18.47
N GLY A 123 14.54 -13.10 -18.76
CA GLY A 123 13.76 -11.92 -19.11
C GLY A 123 13.71 -10.90 -17.97
N ALA A 124 13.85 -9.62 -18.30
CA ALA A 124 13.57 -8.54 -17.37
C ALA A 124 12.08 -8.52 -17.03
N PHE A 125 11.71 -8.24 -15.79
CA PHE A 125 10.30 -8.31 -15.38
C PHE A 125 9.46 -7.18 -16.02
N TRP A 126 9.89 -5.94 -15.89
CA TRP A 126 9.16 -4.77 -16.39
C TRP A 126 9.28 -4.57 -17.91
N PHE A 127 10.34 -5.12 -18.50
CA PHE A 127 10.65 -5.01 -19.93
C PHE A 127 10.93 -6.39 -20.52
N PRO A 128 9.91 -7.25 -20.72
CA PRO A 128 10.09 -8.67 -21.08
C PRO A 128 10.85 -8.90 -22.39
N ASN A 129 10.91 -7.89 -23.25
CA ASN A 129 11.71 -7.93 -24.49
C ASN A 129 13.22 -7.80 -24.26
N LEU A 130 13.64 -7.39 -23.07
CA LEU A 130 15.03 -7.30 -22.69
C LEU A 130 15.46 -8.58 -21.95
N ILE A 131 16.59 -9.15 -22.40
CA ILE A 131 17.22 -10.30 -21.73
C ILE A 131 18.33 -9.78 -20.83
N CYS A 132 18.26 -10.12 -19.56
CA CYS A 132 19.27 -9.73 -18.57
C CYS A 132 20.67 -10.25 -18.92
N LYS A 133 21.68 -9.46 -18.60
CA LYS A 133 23.09 -9.86 -18.65
C LYS A 133 23.46 -10.55 -17.33
N PRO A 134 24.06 -11.75 -17.36
CA PRO A 134 24.55 -12.38 -16.13
C PRO A 134 25.75 -11.57 -15.59
N PHE A 135 25.79 -11.39 -14.26
CA PHE A 135 26.96 -10.81 -13.60
C PHE A 135 28.20 -11.68 -13.81
N SER A 136 29.37 -11.09 -14.10
CA SER A 136 30.65 -11.76 -14.00
C SER A 136 31.05 -11.97 -12.53
N LYS A 137 32.04 -12.78 -12.26
CA LYS A 137 32.58 -12.96 -10.89
C LYS A 137 33.23 -11.67 -10.38
N GLU A 138 33.91 -10.95 -11.23
CA GLU A 138 34.50 -9.65 -10.94
C GLU A 138 33.44 -8.62 -10.55
N ASP A 139 32.28 -8.64 -11.23
CA ASP A 139 31.15 -7.75 -10.90
C ASP A 139 30.52 -8.12 -9.55
N ILE A 140 30.41 -9.41 -9.24
CA ILE A 140 29.92 -9.90 -7.94
C ILE A 140 30.87 -9.43 -6.83
N HIS A 141 32.18 -9.67 -6.97
CA HIS A 141 33.18 -9.22 -5.99
C HIS A 141 33.14 -7.71 -5.79
N TYR A 142 33.04 -6.93 -6.87
CA TYR A 142 32.85 -5.47 -6.78
C TYR A 142 31.64 -5.08 -5.95
N LEU A 143 30.49 -5.74 -6.13
CA LEU A 143 29.29 -5.45 -5.34
C LEU A 143 29.45 -5.86 -3.87
N VAL A 144 30.13 -6.98 -3.59
CA VAL A 144 30.47 -7.40 -2.21
C VAL A 144 31.32 -6.33 -1.50
N GLU A 145 32.36 -5.81 -2.19
CA GLU A 145 33.18 -4.73 -1.65
C GLU A 145 32.35 -3.46 -1.40
N LYS A 146 31.45 -3.11 -2.32
CA LYS A 146 30.56 -1.95 -2.17
C LYS A 146 29.57 -2.10 -1.02
N VAL A 147 29.02 -3.29 -0.80
CA VAL A 147 28.16 -3.59 0.37
C VAL A 147 28.95 -3.37 1.67
N GLY A 148 30.19 -3.89 1.76
CA GLY A 148 31.05 -3.67 2.92
C GLY A 148 31.38 -2.19 3.14
N TYR A 149 31.71 -1.46 2.08
CA TYR A 149 31.96 -0.01 2.16
C TYR A 149 30.73 0.76 2.61
N SER A 150 29.56 0.48 2.04
CA SER A 150 28.29 1.12 2.46
C SER A 150 27.94 0.83 3.92
N ALA A 151 28.27 -0.38 4.42
CA ALA A 151 28.11 -0.70 5.84
C ALA A 151 28.99 0.20 6.71
N SER A 152 30.24 0.49 6.31
CA SER A 152 31.11 1.44 7.03
C SER A 152 30.55 2.87 7.00
N LEU A 153 29.92 3.28 5.90
CA LEU A 153 29.26 4.59 5.82
C LEU A 153 28.04 4.65 6.75
N ALA A 154 27.27 3.57 6.89
CA ALA A 154 26.16 3.49 7.86
C ALA A 154 26.66 3.62 9.31
N VAL A 155 27.81 3.00 9.65
CA VAL A 155 28.49 3.20 10.95
C VAL A 155 28.85 4.66 11.15
N ASN A 156 29.48 5.29 10.16
CA ASN A 156 29.87 6.70 10.22
C ASN A 156 28.66 7.64 10.39
N ALA A 157 27.51 7.28 9.82
CA ALA A 157 26.27 8.02 10.01
C ALA A 157 25.63 7.82 11.39
N GLY A 158 26.10 6.85 12.19
CA GLY A 158 25.56 6.57 13.52
C GLY A 158 24.42 5.55 13.54
N ALA A 159 24.27 4.71 12.51
CA ALA A 159 23.29 3.65 12.47
C ALA A 159 23.44 2.66 13.65
N ASP A 160 22.34 2.10 14.12
CA ASP A 160 22.32 1.12 15.20
C ASP A 160 22.47 -0.32 14.71
N CYS A 161 22.05 -0.60 13.47
CA CYS A 161 22.20 -1.90 12.80
C CYS A 161 22.15 -1.74 11.27
N VAL A 162 22.50 -2.82 10.56
CA VAL A 162 22.44 -2.91 9.11
C VAL A 162 21.60 -4.10 8.72
N GLU A 163 20.75 -3.95 7.68
CA GLU A 163 19.98 -5.03 7.09
C GLU A 163 20.40 -5.25 5.64
N LEU A 164 20.70 -6.49 5.24
CA LEU A 164 20.96 -6.86 3.86
C LEU A 164 19.65 -7.18 3.13
N HIS A 165 19.44 -6.55 1.98
CA HIS A 165 18.24 -6.69 1.15
C HIS A 165 18.33 -7.90 0.22
N ALA A 166 17.75 -9.04 0.61
CA ALA A 166 17.86 -10.32 -0.11
C ALA A 166 16.51 -11.00 -0.34
N TYR A 167 15.43 -10.23 -0.65
CA TYR A 167 14.07 -10.75 -0.74
C TYR A 167 13.37 -10.37 -2.06
N GLY A 168 12.16 -10.92 -2.27
CA GLY A 168 11.13 -10.43 -3.18
C GLY A 168 11.44 -10.51 -4.68
N GLY A 169 12.42 -11.31 -5.08
CA GLY A 169 12.87 -11.41 -6.46
C GLY A 169 13.85 -10.31 -6.88
N TYR A 170 14.41 -9.53 -5.92
CA TYR A 170 15.50 -8.60 -6.18
C TYR A 170 16.85 -9.31 -6.33
N LEU A 171 17.94 -8.58 -6.58
CA LEU A 171 19.19 -9.16 -7.08
C LEU A 171 19.67 -10.37 -6.28
N LEU A 172 19.82 -10.29 -4.96
CA LEU A 172 20.28 -11.44 -4.17
C LEU A 172 19.30 -12.61 -4.19
N ASP A 173 17.99 -12.34 -4.16
CA ASP A 173 16.96 -13.40 -4.26
C ASP A 173 16.95 -14.07 -5.65
N GLN A 174 17.38 -13.35 -6.71
CA GLN A 174 17.57 -13.94 -8.04
C GLN A 174 18.70 -14.96 -8.03
N PHE A 175 19.79 -14.72 -7.28
CA PHE A 175 20.84 -15.71 -7.09
C PHE A 175 20.36 -16.93 -6.31
N HIS A 176 19.50 -16.76 -5.31
CA HIS A 176 18.95 -17.86 -4.53
C HIS A 176 18.02 -18.79 -5.34
N SER A 177 17.33 -18.26 -6.34
CA SER A 177 16.25 -18.97 -7.04
C SER A 177 16.73 -19.73 -8.27
N VAL A 178 16.40 -21.00 -8.38
CA VAL A 178 16.65 -21.81 -9.59
C VAL A 178 15.90 -21.30 -10.83
N GLN A 179 14.85 -20.49 -10.65
CA GLN A 179 14.08 -19.91 -11.75
C GLN A 179 14.86 -18.84 -12.52
N TRP A 180 15.79 -18.15 -11.85
CA TRP A 180 16.53 -17.03 -12.44
C TRP A 180 18.04 -17.26 -12.45
N ASN A 181 18.54 -18.20 -11.64
CA ASN A 181 19.95 -18.55 -11.55
C ASN A 181 20.24 -19.83 -12.33
N ASN A 182 20.64 -19.68 -13.58
CA ASN A 182 21.06 -20.76 -14.46
C ASN A 182 22.59 -20.92 -14.58
N ARG A 183 23.32 -20.41 -13.58
CA ARG A 183 24.80 -20.44 -13.54
C ARG A 183 25.33 -21.85 -13.29
N THR A 184 26.51 -22.10 -13.85
CA THR A 184 27.26 -23.36 -13.68
C THR A 184 28.56 -23.19 -12.90
N ASP A 185 28.86 -21.98 -12.43
CA ASP A 185 29.99 -21.67 -11.57
C ASP A 185 29.64 -21.79 -10.08
N GLU A 186 30.53 -21.34 -9.20
CA GLU A 186 30.38 -21.39 -7.74
C GLU A 186 29.24 -20.54 -7.17
N TYR A 187 28.55 -19.74 -7.99
CA TYR A 187 27.36 -18.97 -7.62
C TYR A 187 26.05 -19.59 -8.10
N GLY A 188 26.10 -20.82 -8.68
CA GLY A 188 24.94 -21.52 -9.21
C GLY A 188 24.89 -22.99 -8.82
N GLY A 189 23.79 -23.68 -9.17
CA GLY A 189 23.57 -25.10 -8.89
C GLY A 189 23.06 -25.36 -7.46
N SER A 190 23.90 -25.85 -6.55
CA SER A 190 23.48 -26.20 -5.19
C SER A 190 22.99 -24.98 -4.39
N LEU A 191 22.20 -25.20 -3.34
CA LEU A 191 21.69 -24.11 -2.49
C LEU A 191 22.84 -23.31 -1.87
N GLU A 192 23.91 -23.96 -1.41
CA GLU A 192 25.09 -23.32 -0.83
C GLU A 192 25.77 -22.38 -1.84
N ASN A 193 25.88 -22.82 -3.09
CA ASN A 193 26.42 -21.98 -4.16
C ASN A 193 25.51 -20.81 -4.49
N ARG A 194 24.20 -21.03 -4.58
CA ARG A 194 23.22 -19.96 -4.83
C ARG A 194 23.19 -18.92 -3.70
N MET A 195 23.45 -19.34 -2.46
CA MET A 195 23.56 -18.46 -1.29
C MET A 195 24.91 -17.72 -1.18
N ARG A 196 25.94 -18.13 -1.90
CA ARG A 196 27.34 -17.65 -1.78
C ARG A 196 27.44 -16.13 -1.84
N PHE A 197 26.84 -15.50 -2.83
CA PHE A 197 26.89 -14.04 -2.96
C PHE A 197 26.34 -13.33 -1.70
N THR A 198 25.22 -13.80 -1.16
CA THR A 198 24.64 -13.26 0.08
C THR A 198 25.56 -13.49 1.28
N LEU A 199 26.20 -14.66 1.38
CA LEU A 199 27.14 -14.96 2.48
C LEU A 199 28.40 -14.10 2.41
N GLU A 200 28.94 -13.85 1.22
CA GLU A 200 30.06 -12.93 1.00
C GLU A 200 29.69 -11.48 1.37
N CYS A 201 28.45 -11.04 1.05
CA CYS A 201 27.95 -9.73 1.48
C CYS A 201 27.85 -9.64 3.02
N ILE A 202 27.35 -10.68 3.69
CA ILE A 202 27.27 -10.73 5.16
C ILE A 202 28.67 -10.65 5.77
N GLU A 203 29.62 -11.41 5.24
CA GLU A 203 31.03 -11.36 5.69
C GLU A 203 31.64 -9.96 5.49
N ALA A 204 31.39 -9.33 4.33
CA ALA A 204 31.87 -7.99 4.04
C ALA A 204 31.26 -6.94 5.00
N ILE A 205 29.97 -7.03 5.31
CA ILE A 205 29.32 -6.17 6.32
C ILE A 205 30.00 -6.37 7.67
N LYS A 206 30.12 -7.61 8.16
CA LYS A 206 30.68 -7.93 9.49
C LYS A 206 32.12 -7.47 9.64
N LYS A 207 32.92 -7.45 8.57
CA LYS A 207 34.28 -6.90 8.58
C LYS A 207 34.33 -5.38 8.71
N ASN A 208 33.26 -4.68 8.37
CA ASN A 208 33.21 -3.22 8.29
C ASN A 208 32.32 -2.56 9.35
N VAL A 209 31.70 -3.34 10.23
CA VAL A 209 30.90 -2.84 11.35
C VAL A 209 31.46 -3.31 12.69
N PRO A 210 31.26 -2.58 13.81
CA PRO A 210 31.65 -3.03 15.14
C PRO A 210 30.91 -4.31 15.56
N ASP A 211 31.55 -5.21 16.32
CA ASP A 211 30.94 -6.43 16.88
C ASP A 211 29.69 -6.18 17.75
N THR A 212 29.42 -4.94 18.10
CA THR A 212 28.24 -4.53 18.86
C THR A 212 27.06 -4.16 17.99
N MET A 213 27.27 -3.98 16.68
CA MET A 213 26.23 -3.60 15.73
C MET A 213 25.61 -4.85 15.11
N PRO A 214 24.31 -5.10 15.30
CA PRO A 214 23.63 -6.25 14.71
C PRO A 214 23.58 -6.19 13.18
N VAL A 215 23.69 -7.36 12.55
CA VAL A 215 23.51 -7.56 11.10
C VAL A 215 22.26 -8.40 10.87
N LEU A 216 21.30 -7.82 10.17
CA LEU A 216 20.02 -8.43 9.81
C LEU A 216 20.02 -8.83 8.34
N VAL A 217 19.20 -9.80 7.98
CA VAL A 217 18.94 -10.15 6.57
C VAL A 217 17.44 -10.23 6.35
N LYS A 218 16.93 -9.44 5.38
CA LYS A 218 15.57 -9.61 4.85
C LYS A 218 15.61 -10.59 3.69
N PHE A 219 14.87 -11.71 3.78
CA PHE A 219 14.88 -12.76 2.75
C PHE A 219 13.50 -13.37 2.53
N THR A 220 13.32 -14.08 1.41
CA THR A 220 12.09 -14.77 1.01
C THR A 220 12.27 -16.28 1.14
N PRO A 221 11.83 -16.93 2.24
CA PRO A 221 11.90 -18.38 2.35
C PRO A 221 10.86 -19.11 1.47
N HIS A 222 9.75 -18.47 1.11
CA HIS A 222 8.70 -19.05 0.28
C HIS A 222 8.18 -18.03 -0.72
N GLN A 223 8.34 -18.29 -2.02
CA GLN A 223 7.93 -17.37 -3.07
C GLN A 223 6.42 -17.42 -3.38
N ARG A 224 5.71 -18.46 -2.90
CA ARG A 224 4.24 -18.63 -3.05
C ARG A 224 3.74 -18.63 -4.50
N VAL A 225 4.61 -18.92 -5.44
CA VAL A 225 4.31 -19.12 -6.87
C VAL A 225 4.52 -20.58 -7.20
N GLU A 226 3.62 -21.18 -7.97
CA GLU A 226 3.71 -22.58 -8.37
C GLU A 226 5.02 -22.85 -9.11
N GLY A 227 5.73 -23.91 -8.71
CA GLY A 227 7.02 -24.29 -9.26
C GLY A 227 8.22 -23.45 -8.81
N PHE A 228 8.00 -22.44 -7.94
CA PHE A 228 9.07 -21.63 -7.36
C PHE A 228 9.50 -22.18 -5.99
N ARG A 229 10.38 -21.44 -5.27
CA ARG A 229 10.91 -21.83 -3.96
C ARG A 229 9.81 -22.14 -2.97
N THR A 230 9.89 -23.34 -2.37
CA THR A 230 9.01 -23.80 -1.29
C THR A 230 9.59 -23.49 0.08
N ILE A 231 8.77 -23.65 1.13
CA ILE A 231 9.19 -23.42 2.51
C ILE A 231 10.33 -24.35 2.97
N ASP A 232 10.41 -25.56 2.43
CA ASP A 232 11.47 -26.53 2.81
C ASP A 232 12.86 -26.00 2.43
N GLU A 233 13.03 -25.48 1.21
CA GLU A 233 14.28 -24.80 0.82
C GLU A 233 14.50 -23.54 1.65
N GLY A 234 13.43 -22.78 1.95
CA GLY A 234 13.50 -21.60 2.79
C GLY A 234 13.97 -21.86 4.24
N ILE A 235 13.62 -23.01 4.80
CA ILE A 235 14.09 -23.47 6.11
C ILE A 235 15.61 -23.71 6.07
N GLU A 236 16.11 -24.37 5.03
CA GLU A 236 17.56 -24.58 4.88
C GLU A 236 18.31 -23.25 4.67
N MET A 237 17.74 -22.31 3.90
CA MET A 237 18.28 -20.95 3.77
C MET A 237 18.38 -20.24 5.14
N ALA A 238 17.35 -20.33 5.96
CA ALA A 238 17.35 -19.71 7.29
C ALA A 238 18.46 -20.27 8.20
N LYS A 239 18.68 -21.59 8.18
CA LYS A 239 19.78 -22.24 8.91
C LYS A 239 21.15 -21.80 8.40
N ILE A 240 21.32 -21.67 7.08
CA ILE A 240 22.56 -21.18 6.47
C ILE A 240 22.86 -19.75 6.92
N LEU A 241 21.84 -18.87 6.91
CA LEU A 241 21.95 -17.47 7.35
C LEU A 241 22.28 -17.37 8.84
N GLU A 242 21.61 -18.16 9.70
CA GLU A 242 21.93 -18.21 11.12
C GLU A 242 23.36 -18.68 11.37
N LYS A 243 23.83 -19.73 10.66
CA LYS A 243 25.22 -20.22 10.74
C LYS A 243 26.23 -19.17 10.27
N ALA A 244 25.86 -18.28 9.34
CA ALA A 244 26.69 -17.16 8.93
C ALA A 244 26.80 -16.06 10.02
N GLY A 245 26.05 -16.20 11.11
CA GLY A 245 26.11 -15.34 12.29
C GLY A 245 25.37 -14.04 12.11
N VAL A 246 24.22 -14.04 11.43
CA VAL A 246 23.29 -12.91 11.45
C VAL A 246 22.60 -12.82 12.82
N ASP A 247 22.29 -11.60 13.26
CA ASP A 247 21.71 -11.35 14.58
C ASP A 247 20.19 -11.43 14.61
N ALA A 248 19.53 -11.33 13.44
CA ALA A 248 18.09 -11.53 13.28
C ALA A 248 17.72 -11.78 11.82
N LEU A 249 16.59 -12.44 11.58
CA LEU A 249 16.02 -12.69 10.26
C LEU A 249 14.75 -11.89 10.08
N HIS A 250 14.67 -11.09 9.01
CA HIS A 250 13.45 -10.43 8.57
C HIS A 250 12.79 -11.29 7.48
N VAL A 251 11.70 -11.94 7.86
CA VAL A 251 11.04 -12.98 7.04
C VAL A 251 9.90 -12.38 6.25
N ASP A 252 10.02 -12.40 4.93
CA ASP A 252 9.00 -11.97 3.98
C ASP A 252 8.57 -13.13 3.06
N THR A 253 7.61 -12.94 2.16
CA THR A 253 7.12 -13.95 1.22
C THR A 253 6.90 -13.36 -0.16
N GLY A 254 6.74 -14.23 -1.17
CA GLY A 254 6.34 -13.82 -2.51
C GLY A 254 7.46 -13.23 -3.37
N CYS A 255 7.12 -12.94 -4.60
CA CYS A 255 7.95 -12.24 -5.58
C CYS A 255 7.04 -11.52 -6.58
N TYR A 256 7.59 -10.86 -7.60
CA TYR A 256 6.83 -10.03 -8.53
C TYR A 256 5.87 -10.82 -9.44
N GLU A 257 6.12 -12.09 -9.66
CA GLU A 257 5.25 -12.96 -10.49
C GLU A 257 3.83 -13.10 -9.92
N GLU A 258 3.71 -13.13 -8.59
CA GLU A 258 2.46 -12.93 -7.83
C GLU A 258 2.73 -11.90 -6.73
N TRP A 259 2.90 -10.64 -7.11
CA TRP A 259 3.39 -9.58 -6.22
C TRP A 259 2.49 -9.30 -5.02
N PHE A 260 1.19 -9.59 -5.12
CA PHE A 260 0.26 -9.54 -3.99
C PHE A 260 0.61 -10.54 -2.86
N GLN A 261 1.44 -11.55 -3.11
CA GLN A 261 2.00 -12.44 -2.08
C GLN A 261 3.12 -11.76 -1.27
N ALA A 262 3.84 -10.82 -1.90
CA ALA A 262 4.90 -10.05 -1.26
C ALA A 262 4.36 -8.77 -0.61
N ILE A 263 3.45 -8.07 -1.27
CA ILE A 263 2.94 -6.76 -0.85
C ILE A 263 1.44 -6.84 -0.62
N THR A 264 1.00 -6.52 0.59
CA THR A 264 -0.41 -6.48 1.01
C THR A 264 -1.27 -5.66 0.05
N THR A 265 -2.41 -6.22 -0.36
CA THR A 265 -3.44 -5.53 -1.15
C THR A 265 -4.71 -5.31 -0.32
N VAL A 266 -5.69 -4.61 -0.88
CA VAL A 266 -7.02 -4.45 -0.27
C VAL A 266 -7.75 -5.80 -0.08
N TYR A 267 -7.35 -6.83 -0.84
CA TYR A 267 -7.94 -8.18 -0.81
C TYR A 267 -7.20 -9.15 0.12
N SER A 268 -6.07 -8.72 0.72
CA SER A 268 -5.24 -9.58 1.56
C SER A 268 -5.83 -9.74 2.96
N LYS A 269 -5.88 -10.98 3.47
CA LYS A 269 -6.25 -11.26 4.85
C LYS A 269 -5.22 -10.70 5.83
N GLU A 270 -5.66 -10.36 7.03
CA GLU A 270 -4.75 -9.95 8.11
C GLU A 270 -3.81 -11.10 8.48
N GLY A 271 -2.52 -10.80 8.67
CA GLY A 271 -1.51 -11.76 9.07
C GLY A 271 -1.23 -12.88 8.07
N TYR A 272 -1.48 -12.68 6.77
CA TYR A 272 -1.40 -13.74 5.75
C TYR A 272 -0.01 -14.35 5.53
N LYS A 273 1.05 -13.80 6.14
CA LYS A 273 2.42 -14.33 6.09
C LYS A 273 2.83 -15.08 7.36
N LEU A 274 2.01 -15.07 8.41
CA LEU A 274 2.36 -15.61 9.73
C LEU A 274 2.69 -17.11 9.72
N ASP A 275 2.11 -17.88 8.80
CA ASP A 275 2.40 -19.30 8.60
C ASP A 275 3.88 -19.53 8.22
N VAL A 276 4.39 -18.79 7.24
CA VAL A 276 5.78 -18.88 6.78
C VAL A 276 6.74 -18.35 7.86
N GLN A 277 6.38 -17.24 8.49
CA GLN A 277 7.17 -16.63 9.56
C GLN A 277 7.30 -17.57 10.77
N LYS A 278 6.21 -18.26 11.13
CA LYS A 278 6.20 -19.28 12.19
C LYS A 278 7.10 -20.47 11.83
N ALA A 279 7.01 -20.97 10.58
CA ALA A 279 7.84 -22.09 10.14
C ALA A 279 9.35 -21.78 10.23
N ILE A 280 9.75 -20.53 9.92
CA ILE A 280 11.14 -20.10 10.12
C ILE A 280 11.45 -19.92 11.60
N LYS A 281 10.56 -19.31 12.37
CA LYS A 281 10.76 -19.11 13.82
C LYS A 281 11.00 -20.41 14.57
N ASP A 282 10.39 -21.50 14.14
CA ASP A 282 10.49 -22.81 14.79
C ASP A 282 11.84 -23.52 14.57
N VAL A 283 12.64 -23.05 13.59
CA VAL A 283 13.90 -23.72 13.19
C VAL A 283 15.15 -22.89 13.45
N VAL A 284 15.00 -21.63 13.91
CA VAL A 284 16.14 -20.74 14.22
C VAL A 284 16.07 -20.25 15.67
N SER A 285 17.23 -19.93 16.24
CA SER A 285 17.35 -19.38 17.60
C SER A 285 17.40 -17.84 17.60
N VAL A 286 17.83 -17.22 16.48
CA VAL A 286 17.86 -15.78 16.33
C VAL A 286 16.45 -15.18 16.28
N PRO A 287 16.28 -13.92 16.68
CA PRO A 287 15.00 -13.24 16.56
C PRO A 287 14.46 -13.21 15.14
N VAL A 288 13.13 -13.36 14.99
CA VAL A 288 12.41 -13.25 13.72
C VAL A 288 11.56 -11.98 13.71
N LEU A 289 11.84 -11.13 12.72
CA LEU A 289 11.04 -9.98 12.37
C LEU A 289 10.07 -10.39 11.25
N GLY A 290 8.82 -9.94 11.34
CA GLY A 290 7.84 -10.22 10.29
C GLY A 290 6.87 -9.08 10.08
N ASP A 291 6.39 -8.96 8.86
CA ASP A 291 5.34 -8.04 8.42
C ASP A 291 4.26 -8.81 7.63
N GLY A 292 3.34 -8.12 6.96
CA GLY A 292 2.31 -8.74 6.14
C GLY A 292 0.92 -8.58 6.73
N ASN A 293 0.38 -7.38 6.56
CA ASN A 293 -0.96 -6.99 7.03
C ASN A 293 -1.18 -7.20 8.54
N LEU A 294 -0.22 -6.76 9.37
CA LEU A 294 -0.30 -6.82 10.84
C LEU A 294 -0.84 -5.51 11.45
N LYS A 295 -1.67 -4.78 10.70
CA LYS A 295 -2.21 -3.48 11.10
C LYS A 295 -3.28 -3.57 12.20
N ASP A 296 -3.99 -4.70 12.30
CA ASP A 296 -4.92 -4.94 13.39
C ASP A 296 -4.15 -5.16 14.69
N PRO A 297 -4.40 -4.35 15.74
CA PRO A 297 -3.68 -4.46 17.01
C PRO A 297 -3.78 -5.83 17.68
N GLU A 298 -4.90 -6.52 17.56
CA GLU A 298 -5.10 -7.83 18.17
C GLU A 298 -4.32 -8.92 17.44
N VAL A 299 -4.26 -8.87 16.10
CA VAL A 299 -3.43 -9.78 15.30
C VAL A 299 -1.96 -9.56 15.63
N ALA A 300 -1.50 -8.31 15.71
CA ALA A 300 -0.13 -7.95 16.04
C ALA A 300 0.25 -8.40 17.47
N LYS A 301 -0.61 -8.17 18.47
CA LYS A 301 -0.41 -8.62 19.86
C LYS A 301 -0.27 -10.15 19.93
N LYS A 302 -1.19 -10.89 19.31
CA LYS A 302 -1.19 -12.36 19.28
C LYS A 302 0.03 -12.94 18.58
N ALA A 303 0.51 -12.32 17.50
CA ALA A 303 1.71 -12.78 16.80
C ALA A 303 2.95 -12.81 17.72
N VAL A 304 3.08 -11.84 18.62
CA VAL A 304 4.16 -11.79 19.62
C VAL A 304 3.87 -12.69 20.83
N GLU A 305 2.66 -12.63 21.36
CA GLU A 305 2.24 -13.38 22.55
C GLU A 305 2.40 -14.90 22.36
N TYR A 306 2.00 -15.40 21.18
CA TYR A 306 2.08 -16.82 20.84
C TYR A 306 3.46 -17.24 20.27
N GLY A 307 4.43 -16.32 20.26
CA GLY A 307 5.78 -16.61 19.80
C GLY A 307 5.88 -16.96 18.30
N ILE A 308 4.96 -16.43 17.48
CA ILE A 308 5.04 -16.53 16.03
C ILE A 308 6.13 -15.60 15.51
N LEU A 309 6.22 -14.40 16.10
CA LEU A 309 7.21 -13.39 15.81
C LEU A 309 7.88 -12.89 17.09
N ASP A 310 9.10 -12.38 16.97
CA ASP A 310 9.74 -11.60 18.03
C ASP A 310 9.47 -10.10 17.87
N TYR A 311 9.29 -9.63 16.60
CA TYR A 311 9.01 -8.23 16.25
C TYR A 311 7.97 -8.13 15.16
N VAL A 312 7.07 -7.15 15.29
CA VAL A 312 5.98 -6.86 14.35
C VAL A 312 6.34 -5.64 13.49
N GLY A 313 6.33 -5.84 12.18
CA GLY A 313 6.59 -4.83 11.18
C GLY A 313 5.32 -4.19 10.62
N LEU A 314 5.33 -2.88 10.53
CA LEU A 314 4.28 -2.08 9.93
C LEU A 314 4.88 -1.22 8.81
N ALA A 315 4.49 -1.49 7.56
CA ALA A 315 4.85 -0.64 6.42
C ALA A 315 3.73 0.36 6.12
N HIS A 316 2.77 -0.06 5.31
CA HIS A 316 1.67 0.79 4.83
C HIS A 316 0.84 1.41 5.97
N GLN A 317 0.66 0.70 7.08
CA GLN A 317 -0.07 1.23 8.23
C GLN A 317 0.64 2.44 8.86
N MET A 318 1.97 2.48 8.84
CA MET A 318 2.72 3.65 9.31
C MET A 318 2.75 4.82 8.31
N LEU A 319 2.34 4.60 7.04
CA LEU A 319 2.04 5.69 6.13
C LEU A 319 0.67 6.29 6.44
N ALA A 320 -0.32 5.43 6.68
CA ALA A 320 -1.68 5.84 7.02
C ALA A 320 -1.75 6.53 8.40
N ASP A 321 -1.05 5.97 9.38
CA ASP A 321 -0.98 6.49 10.75
C ASP A 321 0.39 6.23 11.39
N PRO A 322 1.29 7.21 11.39
CA PRO A 322 2.60 7.06 12.03
C PRO A 322 2.50 6.88 13.57
N TYR A 323 1.37 7.25 14.18
CA TYR A 323 1.14 7.17 15.62
C TYR A 323 0.48 5.85 16.06
N TRP A 324 0.32 4.87 15.19
CA TRP A 324 -0.24 3.56 15.53
C TRP A 324 0.36 2.96 16.81
N PRO A 325 1.71 2.94 17.04
CA PRO A 325 2.27 2.37 18.26
C PRO A 325 1.83 3.10 19.53
N LYS A 326 1.78 4.43 19.50
CA LYS A 326 1.34 5.23 20.65
C LYS A 326 -0.14 5.05 20.95
N LYS A 327 -0.98 5.02 19.90
CA LYS A 327 -2.44 4.85 20.04
C LYS A 327 -2.78 3.48 20.60
N VAL A 328 -2.17 2.40 20.10
CA VAL A 328 -2.35 1.04 20.64
C VAL A 328 -1.85 0.94 22.08
N LYS A 329 -0.73 1.57 22.42
CA LYS A 329 -0.23 1.59 23.80
C LYS A 329 -1.17 2.32 24.78
N ALA A 330 -1.86 3.34 24.29
CA ALA A 330 -2.79 4.15 25.06
C ALA A 330 -4.23 3.61 25.04
N HIS A 331 -4.50 2.49 24.35
CA HIS A 331 -5.84 1.93 24.14
C HIS A 331 -6.82 2.91 23.47
N HIS A 332 -6.33 3.59 22.42
CA HIS A 332 -7.08 4.51 21.56
C HIS A 332 -7.10 3.97 20.13
N GLU A 333 -7.44 2.70 19.95
CA GLU A 333 -7.45 2.03 18.66
C GLU A 333 -8.48 2.66 17.69
N GLU A 334 -9.56 3.26 18.22
CA GLU A 334 -10.58 3.98 17.46
C GLU A 334 -10.05 5.25 16.76
N ASP A 335 -8.90 5.76 17.19
CA ASP A 335 -8.24 6.94 16.60
C ASP A 335 -7.22 6.56 15.52
N ILE A 336 -7.02 5.28 15.23
CA ILE A 336 -6.09 4.82 14.21
C ILE A 336 -6.69 5.02 12.82
N ALA A 337 -6.05 5.84 11.98
CA ALA A 337 -6.37 5.91 10.57
C ALA A 337 -5.97 4.59 9.88
N PRO A 338 -6.92 3.82 9.33
CA PRO A 338 -6.61 2.50 8.79
C PRO A 338 -5.98 2.59 7.40
N CYS A 339 -4.94 1.79 7.15
CA CYS A 339 -4.51 1.52 5.78
C CYS A 339 -5.56 0.65 5.07
N VAL A 340 -6.07 1.11 3.93
CA VAL A 340 -7.08 0.40 3.13
C VAL A 340 -6.49 -0.52 2.04
N GLY A 341 -5.18 -0.72 1.99
CA GLY A 341 -4.52 -1.63 1.04
C GLY A 341 -4.62 -1.21 -0.43
N CYS A 342 -4.90 0.06 -0.72
CA CYS A 342 -5.08 0.57 -2.09
C CYS A 342 -3.80 0.60 -2.92
N ASN A 343 -2.63 0.59 -2.29
CA ASN A 343 -1.29 0.66 -2.91
C ASN A 343 -1.02 1.91 -3.77
N GLU A 344 -1.74 3.00 -3.55
CA GLU A 344 -1.45 4.28 -4.20
C GLU A 344 -0.03 4.79 -3.88
N CYS A 345 0.48 4.49 -2.68
CA CYS A 345 1.85 4.79 -2.29
C CYS A 345 2.89 4.07 -3.17
N LEU A 346 2.65 2.78 -3.49
CA LEU A 346 3.51 2.03 -4.40
C LEU A 346 3.40 2.54 -5.84
N LEU A 347 2.18 2.78 -6.31
CA LEU A 347 1.93 3.32 -7.65
C LEU A 347 2.67 4.65 -7.85
N ALA A 348 2.70 5.51 -6.81
CA ALA A 348 3.49 6.74 -6.83
C ALA A 348 4.98 6.46 -7.00
N GLY A 349 5.55 5.57 -6.18
CA GLY A 349 6.96 5.21 -6.23
C GLY A 349 7.39 4.67 -7.60
N PHE A 350 6.63 3.72 -8.17
CA PHE A 350 6.90 3.18 -9.50
C PHE A 350 6.64 4.17 -10.65
N SER A 351 5.93 5.27 -10.36
CA SER A 351 5.75 6.38 -11.31
C SER A 351 6.79 7.51 -11.14
N GLY A 352 7.82 7.29 -10.31
CA GLY A 352 8.87 8.28 -10.04
C GLY A 352 8.41 9.47 -9.21
N LYS A 353 7.29 9.35 -8.50
CA LYS A 353 6.75 10.39 -7.60
C LYS A 353 7.19 10.11 -6.16
N HIS A 354 7.17 11.16 -5.32
CA HIS A 354 7.31 10.96 -3.88
C HIS A 354 6.16 10.11 -3.32
N TYR A 355 6.37 9.45 -2.20
CA TYR A 355 5.30 8.72 -1.54
C TYR A 355 4.17 9.63 -1.08
N TYR A 356 2.96 9.11 -1.10
CA TYR A 356 1.77 9.67 -0.46
C TYR A 356 0.87 8.53 0.02
N CYS A 357 -0.08 8.84 0.88
CA CYS A 357 -1.05 7.85 1.36
C CYS A 357 -2.47 8.33 1.06
N ALA A 358 -3.31 7.41 0.59
CA ALA A 358 -4.70 7.74 0.24
C ALA A 358 -5.52 8.27 1.42
N VAL A 359 -5.20 7.85 2.65
CA VAL A 359 -5.95 8.22 3.85
C VAL A 359 -5.22 9.24 4.74
N ASN A 360 -3.95 9.55 4.42
CA ASN A 360 -3.12 10.49 5.17
C ASN A 360 -2.48 11.53 4.24
N PRO A 361 -3.06 12.72 4.09
CA PRO A 361 -2.52 13.77 3.24
C PRO A 361 -1.14 14.29 3.64
N LEU A 362 -0.72 14.05 4.89
CA LEU A 362 0.58 14.49 5.41
C LEU A 362 1.73 13.56 5.07
N CYS A 363 1.45 12.33 4.58
CA CYS A 363 2.48 11.35 4.32
C CYS A 363 3.52 11.86 3.32
N TYR A 364 4.79 11.89 3.72
CA TYR A 364 5.94 12.44 2.98
C TYR A 364 5.86 13.97 2.73
N ALA A 365 4.97 14.64 3.44
CA ALA A 365 4.82 16.09 3.41
C ALA A 365 4.47 16.63 4.81
N GLU A 366 4.97 15.96 5.85
CA GLU A 366 4.58 16.15 7.25
C GLU A 366 4.70 17.62 7.68
N LYS A 367 5.74 18.34 7.25
CA LYS A 367 5.90 19.77 7.54
C LYS A 367 5.31 20.66 6.46
N ALA A 368 5.47 20.31 5.17
CA ALA A 368 5.02 21.13 4.05
C ALA A 368 3.50 21.27 4.01
N TYR A 369 2.77 20.23 4.45
CA TYR A 369 1.31 20.23 4.48
C TYR A 369 0.75 20.34 5.90
N ALA A 370 1.57 20.64 6.90
CA ALA A 370 1.09 20.92 8.24
C ALA A 370 0.02 22.02 8.22
N LEU A 371 -0.99 21.85 9.06
CA LEU A 371 -2.00 22.90 9.22
C LEU A 371 -1.39 24.12 9.89
N PRO A 372 -1.76 25.36 9.47
CA PRO A 372 -1.43 26.56 10.21
C PRO A 372 -1.92 26.47 11.66
N LEU A 373 -1.15 27.01 12.58
CA LEU A 373 -1.60 27.12 13.96
C LEU A 373 -2.88 27.96 14.03
N PRO A 374 -3.85 27.61 14.88
CA PRO A 374 -5.03 28.43 15.10
C PRO A 374 -4.62 29.86 15.49
N ASN A 375 -5.09 30.82 14.72
CA ASN A 375 -4.77 32.25 14.93
C ASN A 375 -5.88 33.03 15.68
N GLY A 376 -6.89 32.29 16.20
CA GLY A 376 -8.05 32.85 16.91
C GLY A 376 -9.14 33.44 15.99
N GLN A 377 -8.96 33.39 14.67
CA GLN A 377 -10.02 33.76 13.73
C GLN A 377 -11.13 32.72 13.78
N LYS A 378 -12.36 33.16 13.96
CA LYS A 378 -13.53 32.33 13.79
C LYS A 378 -13.93 32.33 12.33
N ARG A 379 -14.11 31.18 11.76
CA ARG A 379 -14.61 30.96 10.40
C ARG A 379 -15.72 29.93 10.45
N ASN A 380 -16.75 30.16 9.65
CA ASN A 380 -17.88 29.23 9.49
C ASN A 380 -17.73 28.51 8.16
N VAL A 381 -17.72 27.18 8.19
CA VAL A 381 -17.57 26.33 7.00
C VAL A 381 -18.82 25.49 6.80
N LEU A 382 -19.45 25.58 5.64
CA LEU A 382 -20.51 24.70 5.21
C LEU A 382 -19.93 23.54 4.39
N VAL A 383 -20.24 22.32 4.75
CA VAL A 383 -19.88 21.11 3.99
C VAL A 383 -21.16 20.41 3.52
N ILE A 384 -21.33 20.27 2.22
CA ILE A 384 -22.47 19.60 1.58
C ILE A 384 -22.04 18.23 1.08
N GLY A 385 -22.45 17.17 1.77
CA GLY A 385 -22.13 15.77 1.51
C GLY A 385 -21.19 15.17 2.54
N GLY A 386 -21.62 14.09 3.18
CA GLY A 386 -20.91 13.36 4.24
C GLY A 386 -20.07 12.18 3.76
N GLY A 387 -19.62 12.19 2.50
CA GLY A 387 -18.67 11.24 1.95
C GLY A 387 -17.22 11.50 2.46
N PRO A 388 -16.23 10.73 2.00
CA PRO A 388 -14.84 10.85 2.50
C PRO A 388 -14.23 12.25 2.29
N ALA A 389 -14.55 12.92 1.19
CA ALA A 389 -14.07 14.27 0.91
C ALA A 389 -14.66 15.29 1.90
N GLY A 390 -15.99 15.27 2.10
CA GLY A 390 -16.66 16.18 3.03
C GLY A 390 -16.27 15.94 4.48
N MET A 391 -16.22 14.69 4.93
CA MET A 391 -15.74 14.37 6.29
C MET A 391 -14.31 14.84 6.53
N MET A 392 -13.39 14.67 5.56
CA MET A 392 -12.02 15.14 5.70
C MET A 392 -11.94 16.66 5.70
N ALA A 393 -12.74 17.37 4.90
CA ALA A 393 -12.84 18.82 4.95
C ALA A 393 -13.34 19.29 6.32
N ALA A 394 -14.39 18.68 6.85
CA ALA A 394 -14.95 19.00 8.16
C ALA A 394 -13.94 18.76 9.30
N ILE A 395 -13.26 17.62 9.30
CA ILE A 395 -12.19 17.28 10.25
C ILE A 395 -11.07 18.32 10.19
N THR A 396 -10.64 18.69 8.98
CA THR A 396 -9.54 19.66 8.78
C THR A 396 -9.94 21.04 9.26
N ALA A 397 -11.16 21.49 9.00
CA ALA A 397 -11.69 22.77 9.46
C ALA A 397 -11.76 22.84 10.99
N LYS A 398 -12.27 21.79 11.63
CA LYS A 398 -12.28 21.72 13.12
C LYS A 398 -10.87 21.73 13.72
N ARG A 399 -9.91 21.04 13.08
CA ARG A 399 -8.50 21.08 13.52
C ARG A 399 -7.85 22.46 13.37
N ARG A 400 -8.35 23.29 12.44
CA ARG A 400 -7.98 24.70 12.33
C ARG A 400 -8.71 25.62 13.31
N GLY A 401 -9.66 25.11 14.08
CA GLY A 401 -10.46 25.86 15.05
C GLY A 401 -11.70 26.54 14.46
N PHE A 402 -12.14 26.14 13.25
CA PHE A 402 -13.32 26.71 12.59
C PHE A 402 -14.61 26.02 13.07
N ASP A 403 -15.74 26.74 12.93
CA ASP A 403 -17.04 26.14 13.12
C ASP A 403 -17.51 25.48 11.81
N VAL A 404 -18.14 24.31 11.92
CA VAL A 404 -18.46 23.47 10.76
C VAL A 404 -19.85 22.90 10.88
N ASP A 405 -20.67 23.14 9.86
CA ASP A 405 -21.91 22.44 9.60
C ASP A 405 -21.72 21.48 8.43
N LEU A 406 -21.96 20.18 8.66
CA LEU A 406 -21.91 19.12 7.65
C LEU A 406 -23.30 18.57 7.41
N TYR A 407 -23.82 18.71 6.19
CA TYR A 407 -25.10 18.21 5.76
C TYR A 407 -24.97 16.96 4.91
N GLU A 408 -25.71 15.93 5.25
CA GLU A 408 -25.79 14.66 4.52
C GLU A 408 -27.28 14.31 4.28
N LYS A 409 -27.62 13.98 3.02
CA LYS A 409 -28.98 13.62 2.62
C LYS A 409 -29.42 12.25 3.14
N GLU A 410 -28.48 11.33 3.34
CA GLU A 410 -28.72 9.98 3.85
C GLU A 410 -28.79 9.97 5.39
N ASP A 411 -29.20 8.84 5.95
CA ASP A 411 -29.28 8.63 7.41
C ASP A 411 -27.92 8.35 8.06
N LYS A 412 -26.83 8.27 7.28
CA LYS A 412 -25.46 7.95 7.74
C LYS A 412 -24.40 8.60 6.87
N LEU A 413 -23.23 8.85 7.47
CA LEU A 413 -22.03 9.29 6.77
C LEU A 413 -21.37 8.14 6.00
N GLY A 414 -20.47 8.46 5.05
CA GLY A 414 -19.65 7.48 4.34
C GLY A 414 -19.80 7.51 2.82
N GLY A 415 -20.99 7.90 2.31
CA GLY A 415 -21.22 8.02 0.86
C GLY A 415 -20.86 6.74 0.09
N THR A 416 -20.11 6.88 -1.02
CA THR A 416 -19.70 5.77 -1.89
C THR A 416 -18.68 4.81 -1.26
N LEU A 417 -18.16 5.07 -0.06
CA LEU A 417 -17.35 4.09 0.66
C LEU A 417 -18.17 2.87 1.12
N TRP A 418 -19.50 3.02 1.33
CA TRP A 418 -20.35 1.88 1.70
C TRP A 418 -20.37 0.80 0.62
N PRO A 419 -20.73 1.07 -0.64
CA PRO A 419 -20.65 0.06 -1.69
C PRO A 419 -19.20 -0.35 -1.99
N ALA A 420 -18.21 0.55 -1.86
CA ALA A 420 -16.81 0.20 -2.05
C ALA A 420 -16.29 -0.82 -1.02
N GLY A 421 -16.79 -0.80 0.21
CA GLY A 421 -16.48 -1.76 1.27
C GLY A 421 -17.46 -2.94 1.36
N GLY A 422 -18.45 -3.02 0.45
CA GLY A 422 -19.48 -4.05 0.46
C GLY A 422 -19.00 -5.49 0.33
N PRO A 423 -18.01 -5.80 -0.53
CA PRO A 423 -17.45 -7.14 -0.59
C PRO A 423 -16.75 -7.53 0.72
N ASP A 424 -16.95 -8.76 1.21
CA ASP A 424 -16.39 -9.26 2.47
C ASP A 424 -14.85 -9.14 2.53
N PHE A 425 -14.18 -9.20 1.39
CA PHE A 425 -12.73 -9.06 1.26
C PHE A 425 -12.24 -7.60 1.24
N LYS A 426 -13.12 -6.61 1.48
CA LYS A 426 -12.80 -5.16 1.51
C LYS A 426 -13.21 -4.47 2.82
N ALA A 427 -13.30 -5.19 3.91
CA ALA A 427 -13.74 -4.68 5.22
C ALA A 427 -12.93 -3.47 5.74
N ASP A 428 -11.69 -3.29 5.30
CA ASP A 428 -10.85 -2.15 5.70
C ASP A 428 -11.40 -0.80 5.21
N VAL A 429 -12.15 -0.78 4.12
CA VAL A 429 -12.84 0.43 3.64
C VAL A 429 -13.94 0.84 4.62
N LEU A 430 -14.64 -0.12 5.22
CA LEU A 430 -15.64 0.15 6.26
C LEU A 430 -14.98 0.67 7.56
N LYS A 431 -13.78 0.18 7.90
CA LYS A 431 -12.99 0.72 9.02
C LYS A 431 -12.63 2.21 8.78
N LEU A 432 -12.38 2.61 7.52
CA LEU A 432 -12.13 4.02 7.18
C LEU A 432 -13.35 4.90 7.43
N ILE A 433 -14.57 4.45 7.09
CA ILE A 433 -15.81 5.18 7.39
C ILE A 433 -15.90 5.42 8.90
N LYS A 434 -15.74 4.34 9.68
CA LYS A 434 -15.82 4.39 11.14
C LYS A 434 -14.80 5.35 11.74
N TYR A 435 -13.57 5.34 11.23
CA TYR A 435 -12.53 6.29 11.67
C TYR A 435 -12.93 7.74 11.37
N LEU A 436 -13.33 8.06 10.14
CA LEU A 436 -13.70 9.43 9.75
C LEU A 436 -14.91 9.94 10.55
N GLU A 437 -15.93 9.11 10.71
CA GLU A 437 -17.10 9.42 11.55
C GLU A 437 -16.69 9.71 13.00
N THR A 438 -15.86 8.84 13.58
CA THR A 438 -15.36 9.00 14.95
C THR A 438 -14.57 10.32 15.10
N GLN A 439 -13.74 10.69 14.11
CA GLN A 439 -13.02 11.95 14.16
C GLN A 439 -13.95 13.17 14.05
N CYS A 440 -14.96 13.11 13.17
CA CYS A 440 -15.97 14.19 13.08
C CYS A 440 -16.69 14.40 14.43
N GLN A 441 -17.13 13.32 15.08
CA GLN A 441 -17.80 13.36 16.37
C GLN A 441 -16.89 13.88 17.49
N LYS A 442 -15.65 13.35 17.62
CA LYS A 442 -14.69 13.78 18.66
C LYS A 442 -14.29 15.24 18.53
N LEU A 443 -14.22 15.77 17.30
CA LEU A 443 -13.88 17.18 17.05
C LEU A 443 -15.09 18.14 17.15
N GLY A 444 -16.30 17.60 17.33
CA GLY A 444 -17.50 18.41 17.47
C GLY A 444 -17.95 19.06 16.17
N VAL A 445 -17.91 18.31 15.05
CA VAL A 445 -18.55 18.70 13.80
C VAL A 445 -20.07 18.70 14.03
N ASN A 446 -20.77 19.76 13.62
CA ASN A 446 -22.23 19.82 13.67
C ASN A 446 -22.79 19.04 12.45
N ILE A 447 -23.28 17.83 12.69
CA ILE A 447 -23.69 16.89 11.62
C ILE A 447 -25.22 16.89 11.50
N HIS A 448 -25.71 17.14 10.28
CA HIS A 448 -27.13 17.16 9.92
C HIS A 448 -27.42 16.03 8.94
N LEU A 449 -27.85 14.88 9.44
CA LEU A 449 -28.27 13.73 8.63
C LEU A 449 -29.71 13.90 8.10
N ASN A 450 -30.11 13.10 7.10
CA ASN A 450 -31.43 13.13 6.46
C ASN A 450 -31.79 14.53 5.94
N THR A 451 -30.79 15.33 5.57
CA THR A 451 -30.97 16.74 5.19
C THR A 451 -30.24 17.04 3.88
N ALA A 452 -30.97 16.94 2.79
CA ALA A 452 -30.47 17.38 1.47
C ALA A 452 -30.49 18.91 1.39
N ILE A 453 -29.35 19.50 1.03
CA ILE A 453 -29.31 20.94 0.71
C ILE A 453 -29.92 21.13 -0.68
N THR A 454 -30.82 22.10 -0.75
CA THR A 454 -31.55 22.53 -1.95
C THR A 454 -31.60 24.05 -1.99
N LYS A 455 -32.12 24.63 -3.06
CA LYS A 455 -32.33 26.07 -3.17
C LYS A 455 -33.21 26.63 -2.02
N ASP A 456 -34.17 25.84 -1.55
CA ASP A 456 -35.20 26.31 -0.59
C ASP A 456 -34.72 26.29 0.86
N ASN A 457 -33.65 25.50 1.19
CA ASN A 457 -33.12 25.39 2.55
C ASN A 457 -31.65 25.78 2.69
N LEU A 458 -31.08 26.37 1.66
CA LEU A 458 -29.73 26.90 1.69
C LEU A 458 -29.73 28.24 2.45
N GLU A 459 -29.53 28.20 3.77
CA GLU A 459 -29.51 29.34 4.66
C GLU A 459 -28.15 29.45 5.38
N GLY A 460 -27.91 30.61 5.98
CA GLY A 460 -26.70 30.88 6.77
C GLY A 460 -25.65 31.72 6.04
N ASP A 461 -24.73 32.24 6.83
CA ASP A 461 -23.58 33.03 6.38
C ASP A 461 -22.31 32.21 6.65
N TYR A 462 -21.66 31.78 5.59
CA TYR A 462 -20.47 30.92 5.64
C TYR A 462 -19.30 31.58 4.92
N ASP A 463 -18.14 31.56 5.56
CA ASP A 463 -16.87 32.05 4.98
C ASP A 463 -16.36 31.13 3.86
N LYS A 464 -16.72 29.83 3.89
CA LYS A 464 -16.35 28.84 2.90
C LYS A 464 -17.42 27.78 2.75
N VAL A 465 -17.74 27.44 1.51
CA VAL A 465 -18.64 26.34 1.18
C VAL A 465 -17.90 25.23 0.44
N ILE A 466 -18.06 24.00 0.90
CA ILE A 466 -17.48 22.81 0.30
C ILE A 466 -18.59 21.96 -0.30
N LEU A 467 -18.65 21.86 -1.62
CA LEU A 467 -19.55 20.95 -2.32
C LEU A 467 -18.86 19.60 -2.53
N ALA A 468 -19.21 18.63 -1.70
CA ALA A 468 -18.70 17.26 -1.71
C ALA A 468 -19.84 16.25 -1.94
N ALA A 469 -20.82 16.60 -2.79
CA ALA A 469 -22.05 15.82 -3.00
C ALA A 469 -21.86 14.49 -3.78
N GLY A 470 -20.60 14.16 -4.11
CA GLY A 470 -20.22 12.87 -4.65
C GLY A 470 -20.67 12.65 -6.10
N SER A 471 -21.10 11.42 -6.39
CA SER A 471 -21.49 10.99 -7.73
C SER A 471 -22.71 10.08 -7.69
N THR A 472 -23.34 9.91 -8.84
CA THR A 472 -24.48 9.01 -9.05
C THR A 472 -24.15 7.93 -10.07
N PRO A 473 -24.74 6.72 -9.99
CA PRO A 473 -24.54 5.67 -10.98
C PRO A 473 -24.85 6.14 -12.41
N ALA A 474 -24.01 5.75 -13.36
CA ALA A 474 -24.24 6.08 -14.75
C ALA A 474 -25.32 5.18 -15.37
N MET A 475 -26.22 5.81 -16.13
CA MET A 475 -27.27 5.15 -16.89
C MET A 475 -27.09 5.49 -18.37
N PRO A 476 -26.22 4.73 -19.10
CA PRO A 476 -26.01 4.97 -20.53
C PRO A 476 -27.29 4.68 -21.33
N PRO A 477 -27.43 5.23 -22.54
CA PRO A 477 -28.64 5.06 -23.36
C PRO A 477 -28.68 3.68 -24.04
N ILE A 478 -28.63 2.61 -23.24
CA ILE A 478 -28.79 1.23 -23.68
C ILE A 478 -30.24 0.83 -23.42
N PRO A 479 -30.97 0.33 -24.42
CA PRO A 479 -32.33 -0.17 -24.23
C PRO A 479 -32.42 -1.19 -23.10
N GLY A 480 -33.29 -0.95 -22.12
CA GLY A 480 -33.53 -1.81 -20.96
C GLY A 480 -32.56 -1.60 -19.77
N ILE A 481 -31.66 -0.60 -19.79
CA ILE A 481 -30.73 -0.30 -18.69
C ILE A 481 -31.46 0.02 -17.38
N ASP A 482 -32.67 0.58 -17.45
CA ASP A 482 -33.53 0.91 -16.34
C ASP A 482 -34.12 -0.33 -15.61
N THR A 483 -34.00 -1.50 -16.22
CA THR A 483 -34.41 -2.79 -15.60
C THR A 483 -33.30 -3.47 -14.84
N THR A 484 -32.08 -2.91 -14.82
CA THR A 484 -30.91 -3.50 -14.17
C THR A 484 -30.86 -3.20 -12.67
N VAL A 485 -30.23 -4.08 -11.91
CA VAL A 485 -29.83 -3.82 -10.54
C VAL A 485 -28.53 -3.01 -10.54
N LEU A 486 -28.46 -1.94 -9.76
CA LEU A 486 -27.20 -1.20 -9.61
C LEU A 486 -26.20 -2.00 -8.77
N ALA A 487 -24.94 -2.01 -9.18
CA ALA A 487 -23.89 -2.66 -8.39
C ALA A 487 -23.75 -2.05 -6.99
N SER A 488 -23.99 -0.73 -6.84
CA SER A 488 -24.02 -0.05 -5.54
C SER A 488 -25.10 -0.60 -4.62
N ASP A 489 -26.29 -0.87 -5.15
CA ASP A 489 -27.45 -1.34 -4.35
C ASP A 489 -27.24 -2.80 -3.91
N TYR A 490 -26.65 -3.64 -4.79
CA TYR A 490 -26.23 -4.98 -4.41
C TYR A 490 -25.18 -4.95 -3.30
N LEU A 491 -24.12 -4.16 -3.47
CA LEU A 491 -22.99 -4.06 -2.53
C LEU A 491 -23.36 -3.41 -1.19
N THR A 492 -24.46 -2.67 -1.13
CA THR A 492 -25.03 -2.13 0.13
C THR A 492 -26.18 -2.96 0.69
N HIS A 493 -26.45 -4.14 0.12
CA HIS A 493 -27.53 -5.06 0.51
C HIS A 493 -28.94 -4.46 0.38
N GLN A 494 -29.12 -3.43 -0.45
CA GLN A 494 -30.41 -2.84 -0.78
C GLN A 494 -31.13 -3.63 -1.89
N ALA A 495 -30.37 -4.41 -2.66
CA ALA A 495 -30.89 -5.31 -3.68
C ALA A 495 -30.26 -6.70 -3.58
N THR A 496 -31.00 -7.71 -4.03
CA THR A 496 -30.53 -9.09 -4.15
C THR A 496 -30.40 -9.48 -5.62
N VAL A 497 -29.55 -10.47 -5.89
CA VAL A 497 -29.35 -11.02 -7.25
C VAL A 497 -29.74 -12.49 -7.28
N GLY A 498 -30.15 -12.99 -8.45
CA GLY A 498 -30.38 -14.41 -8.69
C GLY A 498 -29.08 -15.21 -8.75
N LYS A 499 -29.17 -16.47 -9.16
CA LYS A 499 -28.00 -17.35 -9.24
C LYS A 499 -27.13 -17.09 -10.47
N LYS A 500 -27.77 -16.83 -11.62
CA LYS A 500 -27.08 -16.56 -12.88
C LYS A 500 -27.08 -15.06 -13.16
N VAL A 501 -25.90 -14.44 -13.01
CA VAL A 501 -25.76 -12.98 -13.05
C VAL A 501 -24.87 -12.54 -14.20
N VAL A 502 -25.34 -11.59 -14.97
CA VAL A 502 -24.51 -10.86 -15.94
C VAL A 502 -24.18 -9.49 -15.37
N VAL A 503 -22.89 -9.19 -15.22
CA VAL A 503 -22.40 -7.89 -14.77
C VAL A 503 -21.91 -7.10 -15.98
N ILE A 504 -22.47 -5.93 -16.21
CA ILE A 504 -22.08 -5.02 -17.30
C ILE A 504 -21.08 -3.99 -16.77
N GLY A 505 -19.89 -3.98 -17.39
CA GLY A 505 -18.75 -3.17 -16.98
C GLY A 505 -17.78 -3.90 -16.05
N ALA A 506 -16.57 -4.14 -16.53
CA ALA A 506 -15.52 -4.86 -15.81
C ALA A 506 -14.39 -3.92 -15.34
N GLY A 507 -14.73 -2.70 -14.90
CA GLY A 507 -13.86 -1.87 -14.08
C GLY A 507 -13.69 -2.46 -12.67
N LEU A 508 -13.03 -1.74 -11.75
CA LEU A 508 -12.80 -2.22 -10.37
C LEU A 508 -14.11 -2.65 -9.68
N ALA A 509 -15.12 -1.78 -9.65
CA ALA A 509 -16.36 -2.06 -8.93
C ALA A 509 -17.12 -3.27 -9.52
N GLY A 510 -17.22 -3.37 -10.84
CA GLY A 510 -17.91 -4.49 -11.50
C GLY A 510 -17.18 -5.82 -11.32
N THR A 511 -15.85 -5.81 -11.42
CA THR A 511 -15.02 -7.01 -11.20
C THR A 511 -15.07 -7.47 -9.75
N GLU A 512 -15.05 -6.53 -8.78
CA GLU A 512 -15.18 -6.83 -7.36
C GLU A 512 -16.57 -7.38 -7.01
N ALA A 513 -17.64 -6.78 -7.55
CA ALA A 513 -19.01 -7.28 -7.38
C ALA A 513 -19.18 -8.69 -7.98
N ALA A 514 -18.62 -8.93 -9.17
CA ALA A 514 -18.63 -10.25 -9.78
C ALA A 514 -17.90 -11.30 -8.93
N CYS A 515 -16.74 -10.95 -8.39
CA CYS A 515 -16.02 -11.81 -7.45
C CYS A 515 -16.82 -12.06 -6.17
N ASP A 516 -17.50 -11.05 -5.62
CA ASP A 516 -18.30 -11.20 -4.41
C ASP A 516 -19.49 -12.15 -4.65
N ILE A 517 -20.23 -11.97 -5.75
CA ILE A 517 -21.35 -12.84 -6.14
C ILE A 517 -20.87 -14.28 -6.36
N ALA A 518 -19.79 -14.47 -7.10
CA ALA A 518 -19.23 -15.80 -7.37
C ALA A 518 -18.70 -16.48 -6.09
N GLY A 519 -18.18 -15.71 -5.13
CA GLY A 519 -17.79 -16.21 -3.81
C GLY A 519 -18.96 -16.68 -2.94
N LYS A 520 -20.19 -16.35 -3.32
CA LYS A 520 -21.48 -16.77 -2.72
C LYS A 520 -22.24 -17.77 -3.61
N ASP A 521 -21.48 -18.55 -4.39
CA ASP A 521 -21.98 -19.59 -5.30
C ASP A 521 -22.83 -19.09 -6.51
N GLY A 522 -22.68 -17.82 -6.90
CA GLY A 522 -23.28 -17.28 -8.12
C GLY A 522 -22.56 -17.73 -9.38
N ASP A 523 -23.30 -17.99 -10.48
CA ASP A 523 -22.75 -18.19 -11.83
C ASP A 523 -22.68 -16.83 -12.53
N VAL A 524 -21.46 -16.26 -12.60
CA VAL A 524 -21.26 -14.88 -13.01
C VAL A 524 -20.53 -14.76 -14.33
N THR A 525 -21.06 -13.90 -15.20
CA THR A 525 -20.40 -13.49 -16.44
C THR A 525 -20.21 -11.97 -16.44
N LEU A 526 -18.96 -11.52 -16.54
CA LEU A 526 -18.59 -10.12 -16.79
C LEU A 526 -18.66 -9.83 -18.29
N VAL A 527 -19.34 -8.74 -18.67
CA VAL A 527 -19.41 -8.25 -20.06
C VAL A 527 -18.73 -6.88 -20.12
N GLU A 528 -17.66 -6.78 -20.92
CA GLU A 528 -16.81 -5.59 -21.00
C GLU A 528 -16.60 -5.16 -22.46
N MET A 529 -16.82 -3.88 -22.73
CA MET A 529 -16.62 -3.34 -24.08
C MET A 529 -15.14 -3.15 -24.45
N CYS A 530 -14.27 -3.00 -23.47
CA CYS A 530 -12.82 -2.92 -23.65
C CYS A 530 -12.19 -4.30 -23.93
N PRO A 531 -10.94 -4.34 -24.43
CA PRO A 531 -10.25 -5.60 -24.76
C PRO A 531 -10.01 -6.54 -23.57
N ASP A 532 -10.07 -6.04 -22.34
CA ASP A 532 -9.79 -6.80 -21.14
C ASP A 532 -10.51 -6.20 -19.92
N ILE A 533 -10.69 -6.99 -18.86
CA ILE A 533 -11.13 -6.49 -17.56
C ILE A 533 -10.10 -5.52 -16.99
N LEU A 534 -10.54 -4.59 -16.16
CA LEU A 534 -9.68 -3.59 -15.48
C LEU A 534 -8.89 -2.68 -16.45
N PHE A 535 -9.22 -2.69 -17.75
CA PHE A 535 -8.49 -1.98 -18.81
C PHE A 535 -8.35 -0.47 -18.54
N THR A 536 -9.37 0.16 -17.99
CA THR A 536 -9.38 1.58 -17.64
C THR A 536 -8.99 1.87 -16.20
N ALA A 537 -8.76 0.83 -15.39
CA ALA A 537 -8.46 0.98 -13.98
C ALA A 537 -7.00 1.43 -13.78
N ASN A 538 -6.81 2.61 -13.19
CA ASN A 538 -5.49 3.10 -12.79
C ASN A 538 -5.19 2.65 -11.35
N HIS A 539 -4.54 1.50 -11.18
CA HIS A 539 -4.21 0.91 -9.89
C HIS A 539 -2.86 0.17 -9.93
N CYS A 540 -2.32 -0.17 -8.78
CA CYS A 540 -1.03 -0.82 -8.69
C CYS A 540 -1.09 -2.27 -9.18
N LEU A 541 0.00 -2.75 -9.81
CA LEU A 541 0.11 -4.08 -10.41
C LEU A 541 -0.26 -5.21 -9.43
N ASN A 542 0.13 -5.12 -8.16
CA ASN A 542 -0.18 -6.17 -7.18
C ASN A 542 -1.69 -6.27 -6.89
N ASN A 543 -2.43 -5.16 -6.88
CA ASN A 543 -3.89 -5.18 -6.76
C ASN A 543 -4.53 -5.78 -8.02
N ASP A 544 -4.01 -5.43 -9.21
CA ASP A 544 -4.45 -6.00 -10.49
C ASP A 544 -4.27 -7.52 -10.53
N GLN A 545 -3.05 -8.00 -10.25
CA GLN A 545 -2.76 -9.44 -10.20
C GLN A 545 -3.66 -10.19 -9.22
N HIS A 546 -3.89 -9.62 -8.02
CA HIS A 546 -4.71 -10.27 -7.01
C HIS A 546 -6.18 -10.38 -7.45
N LEU A 547 -6.76 -9.29 -7.98
CA LEU A 547 -8.15 -9.31 -8.42
C LEU A 547 -8.34 -10.25 -9.64
N ARG A 548 -7.41 -10.25 -10.61
CA ARG A 548 -7.44 -11.20 -11.74
C ARG A 548 -7.34 -12.65 -11.27
N LYS A 549 -6.51 -12.92 -10.27
CA LYS A 549 -6.45 -14.26 -9.67
C LYS A 549 -7.78 -14.62 -9.00
N MET A 550 -8.41 -13.71 -8.28
CA MET A 550 -9.73 -13.95 -7.69
C MET A 550 -10.80 -14.23 -8.75
N VAL A 551 -10.81 -13.51 -9.88
CA VAL A 551 -11.70 -13.78 -11.03
C VAL A 551 -11.52 -15.21 -11.52
N LYS A 552 -10.26 -15.63 -11.72
CA LYS A 552 -9.93 -16.98 -12.16
C LYS A 552 -10.33 -18.05 -11.13
N ASP A 553 -9.94 -17.87 -9.87
CA ASP A 553 -10.14 -18.86 -8.81
C ASP A 553 -11.62 -19.04 -8.45
N ARG A 554 -12.45 -18.00 -8.64
CA ARG A 554 -13.90 -18.03 -8.42
C ARG A 554 -14.71 -18.42 -9.65
N GLY A 555 -14.04 -18.71 -10.77
CA GLY A 555 -14.69 -19.18 -12.00
C GLY A 555 -15.58 -18.12 -12.68
N VAL A 556 -15.32 -16.84 -12.47
CA VAL A 556 -16.03 -15.75 -13.15
C VAL A 556 -15.70 -15.79 -14.64
N LYS A 557 -16.73 -15.89 -15.48
CA LYS A 557 -16.59 -15.85 -16.94
C LYS A 557 -16.40 -14.41 -17.43
N VAL A 558 -15.61 -14.21 -18.47
CA VAL A 558 -15.31 -12.88 -19.02
C VAL A 558 -15.61 -12.85 -20.51
N GLU A 559 -16.46 -11.93 -20.93
CA GLU A 559 -16.78 -11.58 -22.30
C GLU A 559 -16.23 -10.17 -22.60
N ALA A 560 -14.98 -10.10 -23.07
CA ALA A 560 -14.33 -8.85 -23.45
C ALA A 560 -14.64 -8.49 -24.92
N ASN A 561 -14.34 -7.24 -25.33
CA ASN A 561 -14.72 -6.66 -26.63
C ASN A 561 -16.24 -6.78 -26.92
N ALA A 562 -17.06 -6.78 -25.89
CA ALA A 562 -18.49 -7.04 -25.92
C ALA A 562 -19.28 -5.76 -25.66
N LYS A 563 -19.73 -5.10 -26.71
CA LYS A 563 -20.54 -3.88 -26.64
C LYS A 563 -22.01 -4.23 -26.43
N VAL A 564 -22.53 -4.00 -25.22
CA VAL A 564 -23.95 -4.24 -24.91
C VAL A 564 -24.84 -3.34 -25.76
N THR A 565 -25.83 -3.94 -26.40
CA THR A 565 -26.78 -3.26 -27.32
C THR A 565 -28.21 -3.33 -26.85
N ASN A 566 -28.60 -4.34 -26.05
CA ASN A 566 -29.93 -4.48 -25.49
C ASN A 566 -29.92 -5.26 -24.18
N ILE A 567 -30.79 -4.90 -23.27
CA ILE A 567 -30.97 -5.54 -21.96
C ILE A 567 -32.47 -5.85 -21.77
N THR A 568 -32.74 -7.02 -21.21
CA THR A 568 -34.04 -7.38 -20.69
C THR A 568 -33.89 -7.85 -19.23
N PRO A 569 -34.95 -8.02 -18.44
CA PRO A 569 -34.81 -8.55 -17.07
C PRO A 569 -34.13 -9.93 -17.00
N THR A 570 -34.10 -10.69 -18.10
CA THR A 570 -33.62 -12.07 -18.14
C THR A 570 -32.51 -12.32 -19.20
N SER A 571 -32.02 -11.27 -19.88
CA SER A 571 -30.95 -11.44 -20.87
C SER A 571 -30.18 -10.16 -21.14
N VAL A 572 -28.93 -10.33 -21.60
CA VAL A 572 -28.06 -9.26 -22.12
C VAL A 572 -27.63 -9.63 -23.53
N THR A 573 -27.85 -8.73 -24.47
CA THR A 573 -27.38 -8.86 -25.86
C THR A 573 -26.24 -7.89 -26.11
N PHE A 574 -25.17 -8.39 -26.71
CA PHE A 574 -23.99 -7.58 -27.09
C PHE A 574 -23.47 -7.93 -28.48
N GLU A 575 -22.73 -7.02 -29.05
CA GLU A 575 -22.00 -7.21 -30.32
C GLU A 575 -20.51 -7.42 -30.03
N ARG A 576 -19.93 -8.44 -30.70
CA ARG A 576 -18.51 -8.72 -30.71
C ARG A 576 -18.10 -9.29 -32.09
N ASP A 577 -17.08 -8.71 -32.71
CA ASP A 577 -16.55 -9.14 -34.02
C ASP A 577 -17.64 -9.25 -35.10
N GLY A 578 -18.62 -8.36 -35.09
CA GLY A 578 -19.74 -8.34 -36.03
C GLY A 578 -20.82 -9.42 -35.75
N GLN A 579 -20.72 -10.14 -34.66
CA GLN A 579 -21.71 -11.13 -34.24
C GLN A 579 -22.55 -10.59 -33.07
N THR A 580 -23.85 -10.83 -33.13
CA THR A 580 -24.77 -10.56 -32.02
C THR A 580 -24.89 -11.80 -31.14
N ILE A 581 -24.59 -11.65 -29.86
CA ILE A 581 -24.60 -12.71 -28.85
C ILE A 581 -25.58 -12.33 -27.73
N THR A 582 -26.40 -13.28 -27.29
CA THR A 582 -27.33 -13.07 -26.18
C THR A 582 -27.01 -14.06 -25.05
N LEU A 583 -26.88 -13.55 -23.84
CA LEU A 583 -26.71 -14.33 -22.61
C LEU A 583 -28.00 -14.29 -21.78
N GLU A 584 -28.53 -15.46 -21.47
CA GLU A 584 -29.64 -15.60 -20.53
C GLU A 584 -29.14 -15.51 -19.08
N CYS A 585 -29.88 -14.83 -18.20
CA CYS A 585 -29.52 -14.65 -16.79
C CYS A 585 -30.77 -14.48 -15.91
N ASP A 586 -30.57 -14.52 -14.59
CA ASP A 586 -31.62 -14.21 -13.59
C ASP A 586 -31.57 -12.73 -13.19
N THR A 587 -30.42 -12.10 -13.32
CA THR A 587 -30.21 -10.69 -12.96
C THR A 587 -29.13 -10.07 -13.84
N VAL A 588 -29.36 -8.83 -14.24
CA VAL A 588 -28.36 -7.98 -14.87
C VAL A 588 -27.90 -6.92 -13.86
N LEU A 589 -26.60 -6.90 -13.57
CA LEU A 589 -25.97 -5.93 -12.67
C LEU A 589 -25.29 -4.82 -13.48
N ASN A 590 -25.66 -3.55 -13.21
CA ASN A 590 -25.07 -2.39 -13.86
C ASN A 590 -23.86 -1.87 -13.05
N ALA A 591 -22.67 -1.93 -13.62
CA ALA A 591 -21.41 -1.44 -13.05
C ALA A 591 -20.64 -0.54 -14.05
N VAL A 592 -21.33 0.19 -14.92
CA VAL A 592 -20.72 1.00 -16.00
C VAL A 592 -20.17 2.36 -15.54
N GLY A 593 -20.03 2.58 -14.24
CA GLY A 593 -19.40 3.75 -13.65
C GLY A 593 -20.38 4.76 -13.04
N PHE A 594 -19.87 5.97 -12.81
CA PHE A 594 -20.58 7.04 -12.10
C PHE A 594 -20.48 8.36 -12.87
N ARG A 595 -21.37 9.31 -12.54
CA ARG A 595 -21.37 10.70 -13.03
C ARG A 595 -21.28 11.67 -11.86
N PRO A 596 -20.55 12.80 -12.00
CA PRO A 596 -20.48 13.83 -10.96
C PRO A 596 -21.86 14.33 -10.55
N ASN A 597 -22.01 14.67 -9.27
CA ASN A 597 -23.19 15.34 -8.74
C ASN A 597 -22.80 16.75 -8.26
N ASN A 598 -22.78 17.72 -9.17
CA ASN A 598 -22.40 19.11 -8.93
C ASN A 598 -23.51 20.12 -9.26
N GLN A 599 -24.76 19.67 -9.30
CA GLN A 599 -25.92 20.50 -9.71
C GLN A 599 -26.14 21.74 -8.85
N LEU A 600 -25.57 21.81 -7.65
CA LEU A 600 -25.65 22.97 -6.77
C LEU A 600 -24.56 24.01 -7.01
N GLU A 601 -23.54 23.74 -7.83
CA GLU A 601 -22.36 24.58 -8.02
C GLU A 601 -22.74 26.03 -8.39
N ASP A 602 -23.51 26.22 -9.47
CA ASP A 602 -23.91 27.56 -9.93
C ASP A 602 -24.68 28.34 -8.85
N LEU A 603 -25.59 27.64 -8.12
CA LEU A 603 -26.37 28.26 -7.03
C LEU A 603 -25.48 28.71 -5.86
N LEU A 604 -24.45 27.92 -5.55
CA LEU A 604 -23.53 28.22 -4.45
C LEU A 604 -22.61 29.39 -4.83
N ASP A 605 -22.11 29.41 -6.08
CA ASP A 605 -21.27 30.49 -6.60
C ASP A 605 -22.02 31.83 -6.70
N GLU A 606 -23.34 31.80 -6.93
CA GLU A 606 -24.18 33.01 -6.89
C GLU A 606 -24.36 33.58 -5.47
N LYS A 607 -24.23 32.73 -4.44
CA LYS A 607 -24.59 33.11 -3.06
C LYS A 607 -23.38 33.36 -2.17
N TYR A 608 -22.25 32.67 -2.40
CA TYR A 608 -21.08 32.69 -1.52
C TYR A 608 -19.81 33.05 -2.30
N ASP A 609 -18.94 33.83 -1.68
CA ASP A 609 -17.69 34.30 -2.30
C ASP A 609 -16.63 33.19 -2.44
N GLU A 610 -16.64 32.21 -1.52
CA GLU A 610 -15.65 31.11 -1.52
C GLU A 610 -16.35 29.73 -1.57
N VAL A 611 -16.45 29.17 -2.75
CA VAL A 611 -16.96 27.82 -2.99
C VAL A 611 -15.84 26.90 -3.49
N ALA A 612 -15.81 25.66 -3.04
CA ALA A 612 -14.92 24.63 -3.57
C ALA A 612 -15.70 23.34 -3.83
N VAL A 613 -15.70 22.89 -5.07
CA VAL A 613 -16.20 21.57 -5.47
C VAL A 613 -15.08 20.56 -5.30
N ILE A 614 -15.33 19.45 -4.60
CA ILE A 614 -14.29 18.44 -4.28
C ILE A 614 -14.79 17.00 -4.43
N GLY A 615 -13.85 16.08 -4.52
CA GLY A 615 -14.12 14.65 -4.60
C GLY A 615 -14.84 14.27 -5.89
N ASP A 616 -15.74 13.30 -5.80
CA ASP A 616 -16.49 12.79 -6.96
C ASP A 616 -17.53 13.79 -7.51
N ALA A 617 -17.80 14.87 -6.82
CA ALA A 617 -18.60 15.99 -7.35
C ALA A 617 -17.87 16.70 -8.52
N VAL A 618 -16.54 16.67 -8.56
CA VAL A 618 -15.74 17.13 -9.71
C VAL A 618 -15.71 16.06 -10.80
N ALA A 619 -15.31 14.86 -10.41
CA ALA A 619 -15.23 13.67 -11.28
C ALA A 619 -15.10 12.41 -10.40
N PRO A 620 -15.78 11.30 -10.74
CA PRO A 620 -15.59 10.03 -10.04
C PRO A 620 -14.15 9.54 -10.12
N ARG A 621 -13.50 9.40 -8.95
CA ARG A 621 -12.07 9.06 -8.84
C ARG A 621 -11.81 8.14 -7.66
N LYS A 622 -10.67 8.29 -6.99
CA LYS A 622 -10.20 7.41 -5.92
C LYS A 622 -10.39 8.02 -4.52
N ILE A 623 -10.34 7.18 -3.49
CA ILE A 623 -10.30 7.62 -2.08
C ILE A 623 -9.18 8.65 -1.86
N LEU A 624 -8.01 8.43 -2.47
CA LEU A 624 -6.88 9.37 -2.45
C LEU A 624 -7.32 10.79 -2.79
N THR A 625 -7.96 10.97 -3.93
CA THR A 625 -8.37 12.29 -4.43
C THR A 625 -9.38 12.93 -3.50
N ALA A 626 -10.40 12.18 -3.07
CA ALA A 626 -11.43 12.66 -2.16
C ALA A 626 -10.85 13.16 -0.82
N ILE A 627 -9.99 12.37 -0.19
CA ILE A 627 -9.35 12.72 1.09
C ILE A 627 -8.41 13.92 0.95
N HIS A 628 -7.56 13.93 -0.11
CA HIS A 628 -6.59 15.01 -0.30
C HIS A 628 -7.26 16.33 -0.68
N GLU A 629 -8.26 16.31 -1.55
CA GLU A 629 -9.02 17.52 -1.89
C GLU A 629 -9.76 18.07 -0.68
N GLY A 630 -10.40 17.22 0.15
CA GLY A 630 -11.02 17.64 1.40
C GLY A 630 -10.03 18.29 2.36
N TYR A 631 -8.84 17.73 2.50
CA TYR A 631 -7.79 18.31 3.33
C TYR A 631 -7.28 19.64 2.79
N HIS A 632 -6.91 19.68 1.51
CA HIS A 632 -6.26 20.86 0.92
C HIS A 632 -7.21 22.03 0.71
N ALA A 633 -8.51 21.80 0.41
CA ALA A 633 -9.50 22.88 0.29
C ALA A 633 -9.61 23.74 1.56
N ILE A 634 -9.36 23.12 2.71
CA ILE A 634 -9.38 23.81 4.01
C ILE A 634 -7.97 24.24 4.45
N ARG A 635 -6.94 23.44 4.15
CA ARG A 635 -5.57 23.77 4.56
C ARG A 635 -5.10 25.13 4.05
N VAL A 636 -5.44 25.47 2.81
CA VAL A 636 -5.02 26.71 2.14
C VAL A 636 -5.95 27.90 2.39
N MET A 637 -7.02 27.72 3.15
CA MET A 637 -7.93 28.80 3.51
C MET A 637 -7.20 29.82 4.38
N GLU A 638 -7.27 31.12 4.07
CA GLU A 638 -6.63 32.21 4.79
C GLU A 638 -7.37 32.63 6.05
#